data_5b5373e6b36f4e946448be206d4cc9c5
#
_entry.id   5b5373e6b36f4e946448be206d4cc9c5
#
_cell.length_a   1.000
_cell.length_b   1.000
_cell.length_c   1.000
_cell.angle_alpha   90.00
_cell.angle_beta   90.00
_cell.angle_gamma   90.00
#
_symmetry.space_group_name_H-M   'P 1'
#
loop_
_entity.id
_entity.type
_entity.pdbx_description
1 polymer ?
#
loop_
_entity_poly.entity_id
_entity_poly.type
_entity_poly.pdbx_seq_one_letter_code
_entity_poly.pdbx_strand_id
1 'polypeptide(L)'
;MGSSFKDELSIPNTPADKAGKVIEKEFKAMQPAGAQVKVTFKAPKNETLESAEVQQKIAGVLEEIKKDSAVDSVAAPMQLQNLSEDKTIGYAVVTYKVKAEKVTEASKDKILDSIETTRDAGIQTELSGGDVTFSDSETSGMTEIVGVLVAFVVLAFTFVSFLVAGLPILTAIIGLAIGMLGIIIGTNYVEIQSVSLSLAAMLGLAVGIDYALFIINRFRQQLAQGDSVPESVAIATGTAGSAVIFAGLTVIIGLLGLSVTKIPFLTAMGVSAAFTVLAAVLVSVIILPAILGLVGHKIAPSKQNRFLQKMTGAGKKHAGSNKWGEFVIRRPLIVTIFAIGLLAVISIPFFHMNLGLPSDGTTKSTETTERRAYDLLTEAYGEGFHASLMVVAKSEEATAETQNAMNTIAKELGNLPDVKSVTPAIPGPSGKIYMISITPKTGPDDTKTKDLVKAIRDKSNQTEKKNEIELMVTGTAAMNIDIVQKLSDALPVFAALIVGLAYVLLVLVFRSLLIPLKAVLGFLLSLGATLGAVVFFVQDGHFHNIFGFPAAGPILAFLPVILIGILFGLAMDYEVFLVSKMREVYTHTGDPKRAIVEGMRESGRVVVAAGLIMMSVFIGFMLAPDTIIKSIGMALTFGVFFDAFIVRMTIVPAVMILMGNSAWYLPKWLDKILPNIDVEGESIIHRVENKNEKIYKQNR
;
A
#
# COMPACT_ATOMS: atom_id res chain seq x y z
N MET A 1 26.35 10.01 3.00
CA MET A 1 25.97 8.62 2.69
C MET A 1 24.65 8.73 1.92
N GLY A 2 24.65 8.43 0.62
CA GLY A 2 23.44 8.51 -0.20
C GLY A 2 22.58 7.26 0.07
N SER A 3 21.37 7.45 0.56
CA SER A 3 20.38 6.38 0.61
C SER A 3 19.98 6.05 -0.83
N SER A 4 20.25 4.83 -1.31
CA SER A 4 19.75 4.38 -2.61
C SER A 4 18.57 3.44 -2.37
N PHE A 5 17.38 3.94 -2.66
CA PHE A 5 16.19 3.10 -2.77
C PHE A 5 16.23 2.39 -4.13
N LYS A 6 15.78 1.16 -4.19
CA LYS A 6 15.61 0.41 -5.44
C LYS A 6 14.13 0.26 -5.72
N ASP A 7 13.68 0.79 -6.85
CA ASP A 7 12.27 0.76 -7.23
C ASP A 7 11.94 -0.42 -8.15
N GLU A 8 12.94 -1.19 -8.57
CA GLU A 8 12.73 -2.39 -9.37
C GLU A 8 12.10 -3.50 -8.52
N LEU A 9 10.90 -3.93 -8.93
CA LEU A 9 10.20 -5.05 -8.33
C LEU A 9 10.68 -6.34 -8.98
N SER A 10 11.50 -7.13 -8.28
CA SER A 10 11.95 -8.43 -8.76
C SER A 10 11.72 -9.52 -7.70
N ILE A 11 11.40 -10.73 -8.18
CA ILE A 11 11.33 -11.92 -7.33
C ILE A 11 12.35 -12.93 -7.86
N PRO A 12 13.42 -13.20 -7.11
CA PRO A 12 14.43 -14.17 -7.52
C PRO A 12 13.86 -15.56 -7.76
N ASN A 13 14.46 -16.28 -8.71
CA ASN A 13 14.15 -17.69 -9.05
C ASN A 13 12.74 -17.92 -9.66
N THR A 14 12.05 -16.89 -10.14
CA THR A 14 10.88 -17.08 -11.01
C THR A 14 11.31 -17.61 -12.37
N PRO A 15 10.40 -18.22 -13.16
CA PRO A 15 10.72 -18.67 -14.51
C PRO A 15 11.29 -17.54 -15.39
N ALA A 16 10.71 -16.34 -15.32
CA ALA A 16 11.19 -15.20 -16.11
C ALA A 16 12.55 -14.66 -15.61
N ASP A 17 12.80 -14.66 -14.30
CA ASP A 17 14.11 -14.29 -13.72
C ASP A 17 15.22 -15.26 -14.17
N LYS A 18 14.94 -16.57 -14.17
CA LYS A 18 15.88 -17.58 -14.67
C LYS A 18 16.22 -17.35 -16.11
N ALA A 19 15.21 -17.12 -16.98
CA ALA A 19 15.39 -16.82 -18.38
C ALA A 19 16.19 -15.51 -18.59
N GLY A 20 15.89 -14.47 -17.80
CA GLY A 20 16.63 -13.21 -17.80
C GLY A 20 18.12 -13.40 -17.50
N LYS A 21 18.46 -14.18 -16.47
CA LYS A 21 19.85 -14.51 -16.12
C LYS A 21 20.59 -15.27 -17.21
N VAL A 22 19.89 -16.12 -17.95
CA VAL A 22 20.49 -16.79 -19.12
C VAL A 22 20.83 -15.79 -20.22
N ILE A 23 19.92 -14.83 -20.51
CA ILE A 23 20.21 -13.75 -21.46
C ILE A 23 21.36 -12.88 -20.97
N GLU A 24 21.34 -12.47 -19.71
CA GLU A 24 22.40 -11.64 -19.13
C GLU A 24 23.78 -12.28 -19.27
N LYS A 25 23.86 -13.58 -19.05
CA LYS A 25 25.12 -14.32 -19.15
C LYS A 25 25.57 -14.51 -20.60
N GLU A 26 24.65 -14.92 -21.47
CA GLU A 26 24.98 -15.33 -22.84
C GLU A 26 25.14 -14.10 -23.77
N PHE A 27 24.27 -13.10 -23.63
CA PHE A 27 24.25 -11.92 -24.50
C PHE A 27 24.84 -10.67 -23.82
N LYS A 28 25.75 -10.86 -22.86
CA LYS A 28 26.35 -9.75 -22.08
C LYS A 28 26.94 -8.64 -22.96
N ALA A 29 27.53 -8.99 -24.09
CA ALA A 29 28.12 -8.01 -25.01
C ALA A 29 27.07 -7.20 -25.79
N MET A 30 25.82 -7.67 -25.84
CA MET A 30 24.72 -7.00 -26.53
C MET A 30 23.84 -6.17 -25.57
N GLN A 31 24.08 -6.25 -24.28
CA GLN A 31 23.34 -5.48 -23.29
C GLN A 31 23.89 -4.06 -23.17
N PRO A 32 23.02 -3.06 -22.99
CA PRO A 32 23.44 -1.69 -22.74
C PRO A 32 24.24 -1.61 -21.44
N ALA A 33 25.30 -0.80 -21.45
CA ALA A 33 26.18 -0.64 -20.28
C ALA A 33 25.51 0.08 -19.12
N GLY A 34 24.46 0.85 -19.37
CA GLY A 34 23.75 1.67 -18.41
C GLY A 34 22.26 1.83 -18.71
N ALA A 35 21.64 2.79 -18.04
CA ALA A 35 20.25 3.11 -18.23
C ALA A 35 19.93 3.55 -19.67
N GLN A 36 18.73 3.21 -20.13
CA GLN A 36 18.23 3.64 -21.43
C GLN A 36 17.02 4.54 -21.28
N VAL A 37 16.98 5.60 -22.07
CA VAL A 37 15.85 6.53 -22.20
C VAL A 37 15.43 6.56 -23.65
N LYS A 38 14.13 6.41 -23.90
CA LYS A 38 13.55 6.60 -25.23
C LYS A 38 13.08 8.04 -25.37
N VAL A 39 13.51 8.70 -26.42
CA VAL A 39 13.03 10.02 -26.83
C VAL A 39 12.09 9.81 -28.00
N THR A 40 10.79 9.94 -27.75
CA THR A 40 9.75 9.68 -28.75
C THR A 40 9.38 10.98 -29.46
N PHE A 41 9.36 10.96 -30.78
CA PHE A 41 9.03 12.09 -31.63
C PHE A 41 7.77 11.82 -32.42
N LYS A 42 6.90 12.83 -32.53
CA LYS A 42 5.79 12.87 -33.50
C LYS A 42 5.91 14.09 -34.36
N ALA A 43 5.91 13.88 -35.69
CA ALA A 43 6.01 14.94 -36.66
C ALA A 43 4.83 15.93 -36.60
N PRO A 44 5.01 17.19 -37.01
CA PRO A 44 3.92 18.14 -37.16
C PRO A 44 2.85 17.64 -38.14
N LYS A 45 1.65 18.22 -38.10
CA LYS A 45 0.56 17.86 -39.00
C LYS A 45 1.01 17.99 -40.46
N ASN A 46 0.71 16.97 -41.28
CA ASN A 46 1.04 16.86 -42.69
C ASN A 46 2.54 16.70 -43.00
N GLU A 47 3.38 16.40 -42.00
CA GLU A 47 4.79 16.09 -42.18
C GLU A 47 5.08 14.67 -41.69
N THR A 48 6.26 14.17 -42.06
CA THR A 48 6.78 12.88 -41.59
C THR A 48 8.14 13.08 -40.94
N LEU A 49 8.58 12.13 -40.16
CA LEU A 49 9.93 12.13 -39.57
C LEU A 49 11.05 11.98 -40.65
N GLU A 50 10.69 11.63 -41.90
CA GLU A 50 11.61 11.59 -43.03
C GLU A 50 11.81 12.96 -43.69
N SER A 51 10.98 13.99 -43.36
CA SER A 51 11.14 15.35 -43.89
C SER A 51 12.49 15.94 -43.48
N ALA A 52 13.22 16.54 -44.41
CA ALA A 52 14.58 17.02 -44.17
C ALA A 52 14.67 18.03 -43.02
N GLU A 53 13.69 18.93 -42.92
CA GLU A 53 13.63 19.93 -41.85
C GLU A 53 13.42 19.30 -40.51
N VAL A 54 12.50 18.32 -40.39
CA VAL A 54 12.21 17.56 -39.14
C VAL A 54 13.44 16.77 -38.74
N GLN A 55 14.09 16.07 -39.67
CA GLN A 55 15.32 15.31 -39.39
C GLN A 55 16.45 16.21 -38.88
N GLN A 56 16.63 17.40 -39.45
CA GLN A 56 17.67 18.33 -39.02
C GLN A 56 17.42 18.80 -37.58
N LYS A 57 16.18 19.09 -37.22
CA LYS A 57 15.80 19.49 -35.84
C LYS A 57 16.02 18.36 -34.85
N ILE A 58 15.59 17.14 -35.20
CA ILE A 58 15.81 15.95 -34.39
C ILE A 58 17.30 15.66 -34.21
N ALA A 59 18.08 15.70 -35.28
CA ALA A 59 19.53 15.50 -35.22
C ALA A 59 20.20 16.53 -34.29
N GLY A 60 19.79 17.81 -34.38
CA GLY A 60 20.30 18.86 -33.50
C GLY A 60 20.09 18.58 -32.02
N VAL A 61 18.89 18.15 -31.63
CA VAL A 61 18.58 17.80 -30.26
C VAL A 61 19.34 16.55 -29.80
N LEU A 62 19.42 15.52 -30.64
CA LEU A 62 20.16 14.30 -30.29
C LEU A 62 21.66 14.55 -30.12
N GLU A 63 22.24 15.46 -30.91
CA GLU A 63 23.63 15.90 -30.72
C GLU A 63 23.81 16.72 -29.44
N GLU A 64 22.84 17.53 -29.06
CA GLU A 64 22.88 18.27 -27.78
C GLU A 64 22.84 17.30 -26.59
N ILE A 65 21.93 16.33 -26.60
CA ILE A 65 21.85 15.27 -25.58
C ILE A 65 23.17 14.49 -25.48
N LYS A 66 23.80 14.20 -26.60
CA LYS A 66 25.08 13.47 -26.66
C LYS A 66 26.26 14.22 -26.05
N LYS A 67 26.17 15.55 -25.87
CA LYS A 67 27.19 16.35 -25.17
C LYS A 67 27.19 16.14 -23.68
N ASP A 68 26.17 15.51 -23.11
CA ASP A 68 26.21 15.15 -21.71
C ASP A 68 27.26 14.06 -21.47
N SER A 69 28.17 14.31 -20.56
CA SER A 69 29.26 13.39 -20.23
C SER A 69 28.80 12.04 -19.64
N ALA A 70 27.57 12.01 -19.09
CA ALA A 70 26.94 10.81 -18.56
C ALA A 70 26.33 9.92 -19.66
N VAL A 71 26.11 10.46 -20.86
CA VAL A 71 25.60 9.72 -22.02
C VAL A 71 26.72 8.95 -22.70
N ASP A 72 26.47 7.68 -22.99
CA ASP A 72 27.38 6.79 -23.73
C ASP A 72 27.12 6.86 -25.22
N SER A 73 25.88 6.67 -25.64
CA SER A 73 25.48 6.65 -27.02
C SER A 73 24.06 7.16 -27.26
N VAL A 74 23.78 7.65 -28.46
CA VAL A 74 22.46 8.07 -28.90
C VAL A 74 22.21 7.45 -30.28
N ALA A 75 21.17 6.64 -30.39
CA ALA A 75 20.73 6.02 -31.63
C ALA A 75 19.45 6.71 -32.13
N ALA A 76 19.53 7.33 -33.32
CA ALA A 76 18.41 8.06 -33.93
C ALA A 76 17.30 7.11 -34.44
N PRO A 77 16.05 7.59 -34.62
CA PRO A 77 14.95 6.76 -35.12
C PRO A 77 15.24 6.11 -36.48
N MET A 78 15.90 6.83 -37.39
CA MET A 78 16.27 6.32 -38.71
C MET A 78 17.34 5.22 -38.64
N GLN A 79 18.28 5.32 -37.71
CA GLN A 79 19.31 4.29 -37.49
C GLN A 79 18.71 3.00 -36.91
N LEU A 80 17.70 3.14 -36.04
CA LEU A 80 16.99 2.02 -35.41
C LEU A 80 15.93 1.41 -36.34
N GLN A 81 15.60 2.05 -37.45
CA GLN A 81 14.52 1.65 -38.36
C GLN A 81 13.19 1.41 -37.65
N ASN A 82 12.88 2.27 -36.65
CA ASN A 82 11.74 2.12 -35.78
C ASN A 82 10.66 3.20 -36.01
N LEU A 83 10.46 3.63 -37.24
CA LEU A 83 9.35 4.52 -37.59
C LEU A 83 8.02 3.77 -37.62
N SER A 84 6.92 4.47 -37.25
CA SER A 84 5.55 3.99 -37.43
C SER A 84 5.26 3.72 -38.95
N GLU A 85 4.22 2.95 -39.23
CA GLU A 85 3.84 2.61 -40.62
C GLU A 85 3.60 3.87 -41.50
N ASP A 86 3.01 4.91 -40.91
CA ASP A 86 2.78 6.21 -41.54
C ASP A 86 3.96 7.18 -41.45
N LYS A 87 5.07 6.75 -40.82
CA LYS A 87 6.31 7.51 -40.61
C LYS A 87 6.15 8.82 -39.83
N THR A 88 5.06 8.97 -39.09
CA THR A 88 4.80 10.17 -38.29
C THR A 88 5.37 10.09 -36.88
N ILE A 89 5.56 8.89 -36.34
CA ILE A 89 6.09 8.66 -34.99
C ILE A 89 7.30 7.74 -35.03
N GLY A 90 8.29 8.00 -34.20
CA GLY A 90 9.47 7.17 -34.01
C GLY A 90 10.20 7.55 -32.72
N TYR A 91 11.15 6.73 -32.30
CA TYR A 91 11.90 7.03 -31.07
C TYR A 91 13.41 6.85 -31.24
N ALA A 92 14.17 7.72 -30.61
CA ALA A 92 15.60 7.57 -30.37
C ALA A 92 15.84 6.84 -29.06
N VAL A 93 16.99 6.18 -28.94
CA VAL A 93 17.44 5.54 -27.68
C VAL A 93 18.70 6.25 -27.21
N VAL A 94 18.63 6.82 -26.03
CA VAL A 94 19.77 7.41 -25.31
C VAL A 94 20.24 6.40 -24.28
N THR A 95 21.50 5.98 -24.36
CA THR A 95 22.11 5.05 -23.41
C THR A 95 23.08 5.82 -22.53
N TYR A 96 22.91 5.69 -21.21
CA TYR A 96 23.82 6.26 -20.21
C TYR A 96 24.98 5.32 -19.92
N LYS A 97 26.11 5.88 -19.42
CA LYS A 97 27.26 5.12 -18.93
C LYS A 97 27.00 4.49 -17.54
N VAL A 98 25.95 4.93 -16.87
CA VAL A 98 25.62 4.55 -15.51
C VAL A 98 24.22 3.94 -15.43
N LYS A 99 23.97 3.17 -14.39
CA LYS A 99 22.61 2.64 -14.11
C LYS A 99 21.66 3.78 -13.75
N ALA A 100 20.35 3.54 -13.88
CA ALA A 100 19.28 4.50 -13.66
C ALA A 100 19.39 5.23 -12.30
N GLU A 101 19.70 4.51 -11.24
CA GLU A 101 19.87 5.03 -9.87
C GLU A 101 21.00 6.06 -9.73
N LYS A 102 21.92 6.10 -10.71
CA LYS A 102 23.08 7.02 -10.72
C LYS A 102 22.96 8.12 -11.76
N VAL A 103 21.87 8.19 -12.50
CA VAL A 103 21.58 9.31 -13.40
C VAL A 103 21.23 10.52 -12.53
N THR A 104 22.02 11.59 -12.66
CA THR A 104 21.86 12.79 -11.82
C THR A 104 20.69 13.65 -12.31
N GLU A 105 20.06 14.42 -11.42
CA GLU A 105 19.01 15.37 -11.78
C GLU A 105 19.50 16.36 -12.84
N ALA A 106 20.72 16.88 -12.70
CA ALA A 106 21.32 17.76 -13.70
C ALA A 106 21.41 17.14 -15.11
N SER A 107 21.54 15.83 -15.22
CA SER A 107 21.52 15.13 -16.51
C SER A 107 20.10 14.93 -17.04
N LYS A 108 19.13 14.71 -16.14
CA LYS A 108 17.70 14.67 -16.49
C LYS A 108 17.20 16.03 -16.96
N ASP A 109 17.57 17.12 -16.27
CA ASP A 109 17.22 18.50 -16.64
C ASP A 109 17.77 18.83 -18.02
N LYS A 110 19.01 18.47 -18.33
CA LYS A 110 19.60 18.70 -19.66
C LYS A 110 18.82 18.03 -20.79
N ILE A 111 18.37 16.80 -20.58
CA ILE A 111 17.55 16.10 -21.57
C ILE A 111 16.18 16.79 -21.73
N LEU A 112 15.56 17.21 -20.62
CA LEU A 112 14.30 17.93 -20.62
C LEU A 112 14.44 19.29 -21.36
N ASP A 113 15.46 20.06 -21.03
CA ASP A 113 15.75 21.34 -21.71
C ASP A 113 16.03 21.14 -23.21
N SER A 114 16.76 20.09 -23.56
CA SER A 114 17.09 19.80 -24.97
C SER A 114 15.84 19.51 -25.80
N ILE A 115 14.86 18.77 -25.28
CA ILE A 115 13.64 18.43 -26.02
C ILE A 115 12.69 19.61 -26.20
N GLU A 116 12.78 20.68 -25.39
CA GLU A 116 11.96 21.88 -25.56
C GLU A 116 12.23 22.54 -26.92
N THR A 117 13.45 22.52 -27.42
CA THR A 117 13.77 23.05 -28.74
C THR A 117 13.03 22.37 -29.91
N THR A 118 12.75 21.08 -29.80
CA THR A 118 11.91 20.35 -30.77
C THR A 118 10.42 20.64 -30.55
N ARG A 119 9.98 20.77 -29.34
CA ARG A 119 8.59 21.15 -28.99
C ARG A 119 8.25 22.55 -29.53
N ASP A 120 9.15 23.52 -29.35
CA ASP A 120 9.02 24.89 -29.88
C ASP A 120 9.00 24.87 -31.46
N ALA A 121 9.63 23.89 -32.07
CA ALA A 121 9.60 23.69 -33.50
C ALA A 121 8.35 22.94 -34.01
N GLY A 122 7.39 22.64 -33.14
CA GLY A 122 6.14 21.94 -33.45
C GLY A 122 6.25 20.42 -33.54
N ILE A 123 7.41 19.83 -33.20
CA ILE A 123 7.61 18.39 -33.13
C ILE A 123 7.26 17.97 -31.66
N GLN A 124 6.18 17.21 -31.47
CA GLN A 124 5.89 16.68 -30.15
C GLN A 124 6.98 15.69 -29.74
N THR A 125 7.68 16.01 -28.65
CA THR A 125 8.82 15.21 -28.17
C THR A 125 8.60 14.83 -26.72
N GLU A 126 8.63 13.53 -26.42
CA GLU A 126 8.33 13.01 -25.09
C GLU A 126 9.35 11.96 -24.68
N LEU A 127 9.54 11.84 -23.36
CA LEU A 127 10.55 10.94 -22.78
C LEU A 127 9.88 9.75 -22.09
N SER A 128 10.45 8.55 -22.27
CA SER A 128 10.12 7.39 -21.47
C SER A 128 11.41 6.66 -21.11
N GLY A 129 11.67 6.51 -19.83
CA GLY A 129 12.98 6.07 -19.38
C GLY A 129 12.99 4.70 -18.68
N GLY A 130 11.87 3.94 -18.68
CA GLY A 130 11.81 2.73 -17.88
C GLY A 130 12.14 3.03 -16.42
N ASP A 131 13.40 2.77 -16.01
CA ASP A 131 13.85 2.99 -14.65
C ASP A 131 14.24 4.46 -14.35
N VAL A 132 14.41 5.32 -15.38
CA VAL A 132 14.70 6.75 -15.21
C VAL A 132 13.40 7.54 -15.22
N THR A 133 13.07 8.16 -14.11
CA THR A 133 11.87 8.99 -13.96
C THR A 133 12.21 10.47 -14.17
N PHE A 134 11.42 11.16 -15.00
CA PHE A 134 11.53 12.58 -15.30
C PHE A 134 10.47 13.44 -14.66
N SER A 135 9.36 12.85 -14.23
CA SER A 135 8.30 13.56 -13.52
C SER A 135 8.70 13.89 -12.10
N ASP A 136 8.60 15.17 -11.74
CA ASP A 136 8.92 15.66 -10.40
C ASP A 136 8.10 14.96 -9.31
N SER A 137 8.79 14.44 -8.31
CA SER A 137 8.18 13.99 -7.05
C SER A 137 7.93 15.15 -6.05
N GLU A 138 8.17 16.40 -6.46
CA GLU A 138 8.17 17.57 -5.56
C GLU A 138 6.81 17.90 -4.92
N THR A 139 5.69 17.42 -5.48
CA THR A 139 4.34 17.72 -4.95
C THR A 139 3.84 16.73 -3.89
N SER A 140 4.55 15.64 -3.63
CA SER A 140 4.04 14.61 -2.69
C SER A 140 3.94 15.10 -1.24
N GLY A 141 4.84 15.96 -0.76
CA GLY A 141 4.80 16.44 0.62
C GLY A 141 3.63 17.38 0.97
N MET A 142 3.08 18.10 0.00
CA MET A 142 1.99 19.05 0.25
C MET A 142 0.66 18.39 0.59
N THR A 143 0.33 17.29 -0.06
CA THR A 143 -0.93 16.54 0.18
C THR A 143 -0.94 15.83 1.52
N GLU A 144 0.20 15.33 1.96
CA GLU A 144 0.39 14.73 3.28
C GLU A 144 0.17 15.75 4.40
N ILE A 145 0.69 16.97 4.23
CA ILE A 145 0.47 18.10 5.17
C ILE A 145 -1.03 18.41 5.29
N VAL A 146 -1.77 18.40 4.17
CA VAL A 146 -3.22 18.63 4.19
C VAL A 146 -3.93 17.58 5.04
N GLY A 147 -3.58 16.28 4.89
CA GLY A 147 -4.12 15.19 5.71
C GLY A 147 -3.88 15.40 7.22
N VAL A 148 -2.65 15.78 7.58
CA VAL A 148 -2.28 16.10 8.97
C VAL A 148 -3.02 17.33 9.50
N LEU A 149 -3.21 18.37 8.69
CA LEU A 149 -3.98 19.55 9.07
C LEU A 149 -5.47 19.21 9.32
N VAL A 150 -6.07 18.40 8.47
CA VAL A 150 -7.45 17.92 8.69
C VAL A 150 -7.54 17.07 9.95
N ALA A 151 -6.58 16.18 10.21
CA ALA A 151 -6.50 15.42 11.45
C ALA A 151 -6.37 16.34 12.68
N PHE A 152 -5.56 17.41 12.59
CA PHE A 152 -5.46 18.42 13.65
C PHE A 152 -6.80 19.10 13.93
N VAL A 153 -7.54 19.46 12.89
CA VAL A 153 -8.87 20.07 13.04
C VAL A 153 -9.83 19.09 13.74
N VAL A 154 -9.88 17.82 13.31
CA VAL A 154 -10.72 16.80 13.94
C VAL A 154 -10.34 16.61 15.43
N LEU A 155 -9.04 16.56 15.74
CA LEU A 155 -8.54 16.50 17.12
C LEU A 155 -8.94 17.73 17.94
N ALA A 156 -8.83 18.94 17.36
CA ALA A 156 -9.19 20.17 18.04
C ALA A 156 -10.68 20.21 18.40
N PHE A 157 -11.55 19.73 17.51
CA PHE A 157 -12.98 19.58 17.79
C PHE A 157 -13.26 18.50 18.84
N THR A 158 -12.56 17.36 18.75
CA THR A 158 -12.74 16.23 19.68
C THR A 158 -12.36 16.61 21.11
N PHE A 159 -11.21 17.23 21.27
CA PHE A 159 -10.69 17.64 22.58
C PHE A 159 -11.17 19.02 23.05
N VAL A 160 -11.79 19.81 22.17
CA VAL A 160 -12.19 21.20 22.41
C VAL A 160 -10.98 22.04 22.88
N SER A 161 -9.79 21.75 22.33
CA SER A 161 -8.53 22.40 22.71
C SER A 161 -7.47 22.24 21.63
N PHE A 162 -6.89 23.35 21.15
CA PHE A 162 -5.79 23.34 20.19
C PHE A 162 -4.49 22.77 20.79
N LEU A 163 -4.21 23.09 22.07
CA LEU A 163 -3.01 22.58 22.74
C LEU A 163 -3.04 21.05 22.84
N VAL A 164 -4.19 20.50 23.24
CA VAL A 164 -4.35 19.05 23.37
C VAL A 164 -4.31 18.37 22.00
N ALA A 165 -4.87 19.00 20.96
CA ALA A 165 -4.84 18.47 19.61
C ALA A 165 -3.43 18.41 19.00
N GLY A 166 -2.55 19.33 19.40
CA GLY A 166 -1.15 19.35 18.93
C GLY A 166 -0.27 18.24 19.51
N LEU A 167 -0.59 17.72 20.69
CA LEU A 167 0.24 16.71 21.34
C LEU A 167 0.31 15.38 20.58
N PRO A 168 -0.80 14.77 20.11
CA PRO A 168 -0.76 13.56 19.32
C PRO A 168 0.08 13.72 18.02
N ILE A 169 -0.07 14.87 17.36
CA ILE A 169 0.67 15.14 16.12
C ILE A 169 2.16 15.28 16.40
N LEU A 170 2.53 16.02 17.46
CA LEU A 170 3.93 16.17 17.84
C LEU A 170 4.59 14.80 18.13
N THR A 171 3.91 13.95 18.91
CA THR A 171 4.45 12.62 19.23
C THR A 171 4.49 11.70 18.02
N ALA A 172 3.51 11.76 17.13
CA ALA A 172 3.51 11.01 15.88
C ALA A 172 4.67 11.43 14.95
N ILE A 173 4.94 12.75 14.83
CA ILE A 173 6.08 13.25 14.05
C ILE A 173 7.42 12.77 14.64
N ILE A 174 7.58 12.76 15.96
CA ILE A 174 8.78 12.22 16.61
C ILE A 174 8.94 10.73 16.30
N GLY A 175 7.88 9.94 16.45
CA GLY A 175 7.87 8.52 16.16
C GLY A 175 8.19 8.23 14.68
N LEU A 176 7.59 8.99 13.77
CA LEU A 176 7.85 8.92 12.35
C LEU A 176 9.31 9.26 12.02
N ALA A 177 9.86 10.33 12.58
CA ALA A 177 11.25 10.72 12.34
C ALA A 177 12.23 9.62 12.76
N ILE A 178 12.00 8.98 13.93
CA ILE A 178 12.80 7.83 14.38
C ILE A 178 12.64 6.65 13.42
N GLY A 179 11.42 6.34 13.00
CA GLY A 179 11.11 5.28 12.06
C GLY A 179 11.82 5.48 10.72
N MET A 180 11.69 6.68 10.14
CA MET A 180 12.33 7.03 8.86
C MET A 180 13.85 6.97 8.93
N LEU A 181 14.45 7.49 9.99
CA LEU A 181 15.89 7.38 10.20
C LEU A 181 16.35 5.92 10.25
N GLY A 182 15.59 5.07 10.94
CA GLY A 182 15.86 3.63 10.98
C GLY A 182 15.78 2.96 9.60
N ILE A 183 14.79 3.32 8.79
CA ILE A 183 14.64 2.82 7.42
C ILE A 183 15.82 3.27 6.54
N ILE A 184 16.19 4.56 6.59
CA ILE A 184 17.32 5.11 5.85
C ILE A 184 18.63 4.43 6.24
N ILE A 185 18.85 4.13 7.51
CA ILE A 185 19.99 3.34 7.96
C ILE A 185 19.90 1.91 7.41
N GLY A 186 18.70 1.33 7.40
CA GLY A 186 18.42 -0.01 6.89
C GLY A 186 18.75 -0.20 5.41
N THR A 187 18.67 0.85 4.57
CA THR A 187 19.05 0.78 3.15
C THR A 187 20.52 0.41 2.90
N ASN A 188 21.38 0.55 3.91
CA ASN A 188 22.77 0.10 3.80
C ASN A 188 22.93 -1.42 3.93
N TYR A 189 21.92 -2.13 4.43
CA TYR A 189 21.97 -3.56 4.72
C TYR A 189 21.01 -4.39 3.89
N VAL A 190 19.85 -3.79 3.49
CA VAL A 190 18.77 -4.47 2.77
C VAL A 190 18.28 -3.55 1.66
N GLU A 191 17.90 -4.14 0.53
CA GLU A 191 17.24 -3.41 -0.56
C GLU A 191 15.82 -3.02 -0.13
N ILE A 192 15.57 -1.72 -0.06
CA ILE A 192 14.27 -1.14 0.33
C ILE A 192 13.77 -0.29 -0.83
N GLN A 193 12.50 -0.45 -1.18
CA GLN A 193 11.82 0.35 -2.22
C GLN A 193 11.31 1.67 -1.63
N SER A 194 11.21 2.72 -2.46
CA SER A 194 10.69 4.04 -2.08
C SER A 194 9.26 3.97 -1.54
N VAL A 195 8.42 3.11 -2.10
CA VAL A 195 7.05 2.84 -1.62
C VAL A 195 7.02 2.38 -0.15
N SER A 196 8.06 1.69 0.33
CA SER A 196 8.18 1.28 1.74
C SER A 196 8.25 2.47 2.68
N LEU A 197 8.92 3.55 2.26
CA LEU A 197 9.02 4.79 3.04
C LEU A 197 7.65 5.48 3.16
N SER A 198 6.92 5.57 2.06
CA SER A 198 5.57 6.16 2.03
C SER A 198 4.60 5.35 2.89
N LEU A 199 4.63 4.02 2.79
CA LEU A 199 3.80 3.15 3.64
C LEU A 199 4.14 3.30 5.13
N ALA A 200 5.42 3.37 5.46
CA ALA A 200 5.88 3.61 6.83
C ALA A 200 5.43 4.98 7.35
N ALA A 201 5.45 6.03 6.49
CA ALA A 201 4.95 7.35 6.82
C ALA A 201 3.45 7.35 7.10
N MET A 202 2.65 6.73 6.22
CA MET A 202 1.20 6.59 6.38
C MET A 202 0.85 5.94 7.72
N LEU A 203 1.48 4.79 8.01
CA LEU A 203 1.20 4.04 9.23
C LEU A 203 1.76 4.73 10.48
N GLY A 204 2.98 5.26 10.41
CA GLY A 204 3.61 5.95 11.53
C GLY A 204 2.80 7.16 11.98
N LEU A 205 2.28 7.95 11.05
CA LEU A 205 1.41 9.09 11.36
C LEU A 205 0.06 8.64 11.89
N ALA A 206 -0.65 7.76 11.16
CA ALA A 206 -1.99 7.34 11.54
C ALA A 206 -2.02 6.66 12.92
N VAL A 207 -1.15 5.66 13.11
CA VAL A 207 -1.04 4.88 14.34
C VAL A 207 -0.48 5.72 15.50
N GLY A 208 0.53 6.56 15.23
CA GLY A 208 1.14 7.43 16.25
C GLY A 208 0.15 8.45 16.80
N ILE A 209 -0.67 9.07 15.96
CA ILE A 209 -1.71 10.02 16.39
C ILE A 209 -2.78 9.29 17.20
N ASP A 210 -3.19 8.12 16.74
CA ASP A 210 -4.25 7.34 17.38
C ASP A 210 -3.85 6.84 18.79
N TYR A 211 -2.66 6.27 18.92
CA TYR A 211 -2.16 5.80 20.23
C TYR A 211 -2.00 6.93 21.24
N ALA A 212 -1.51 8.08 20.78
CA ALA A 212 -1.45 9.27 21.62
C ALA A 212 -2.84 9.75 22.04
N LEU A 213 -3.84 9.70 21.16
CA LEU A 213 -5.23 10.04 21.45
C LEU A 213 -5.77 9.23 22.63
N PHE A 214 -5.56 7.89 22.64
CA PHE A 214 -6.04 7.02 23.72
C PHE A 214 -5.43 7.39 25.06
N ILE A 215 -4.11 7.55 25.12
CA ILE A 215 -3.42 7.87 26.39
C ILE A 215 -3.81 9.27 26.89
N ILE A 216 -3.87 10.28 26.02
CA ILE A 216 -4.29 11.63 26.39
C ILE A 216 -5.74 11.66 26.88
N ASN A 217 -6.63 10.94 26.20
CA ASN A 217 -8.03 10.88 26.62
C ASN A 217 -8.17 10.28 28.01
N ARG A 218 -7.47 9.18 28.30
CA ARG A 218 -7.48 8.55 29.62
C ARG A 218 -6.89 9.45 30.70
N PHE A 219 -5.76 10.10 30.42
CA PHE A 219 -5.15 11.07 31.32
C PHE A 219 -6.11 12.22 31.67
N ARG A 220 -6.81 12.77 30.68
CA ARG A 220 -7.81 13.84 30.91
C ARG A 220 -9.01 13.37 31.70
N GLN A 221 -9.44 12.12 31.55
CA GLN A 221 -10.50 11.54 32.35
C GLN A 221 -10.11 11.47 33.84
N GLN A 222 -8.88 11.05 34.15
CA GLN A 222 -8.38 10.99 35.52
C GLN A 222 -8.26 12.39 36.13
N LEU A 223 -7.71 13.36 35.40
CA LEU A 223 -7.70 14.76 35.89
C LEU A 223 -9.09 15.32 36.13
N ALA A 224 -10.11 14.91 35.36
CA ALA A 224 -11.50 15.34 35.56
C ALA A 224 -12.14 14.71 36.85
N GLN A 225 -11.66 13.54 37.26
CA GLN A 225 -12.04 12.86 38.49
C GLN A 225 -11.40 13.48 39.75
N GLY A 226 -10.38 14.32 39.58
CA GLY A 226 -9.69 15.05 40.61
C GLY A 226 -8.35 14.45 41.02
N ASP A 227 -7.86 13.43 40.31
CA ASP A 227 -6.57 12.84 40.59
C ASP A 227 -5.42 13.83 40.37
N SER A 228 -4.31 13.64 41.06
CA SER A 228 -3.09 14.41 40.84
C SER A 228 -2.47 14.09 39.48
N VAL A 229 -1.65 15.02 38.93
CA VAL A 229 -0.98 14.83 37.67
C VAL A 229 -0.14 13.54 37.64
N PRO A 230 0.70 13.23 38.64
CA PRO A 230 1.47 11.98 38.63
C PRO A 230 0.59 10.71 38.64
N GLU A 231 -0.50 10.71 39.41
CA GLU A 231 -1.46 9.60 39.46
C GLU A 231 -2.19 9.44 38.13
N SER A 232 -2.67 10.55 37.55
CA SER A 232 -3.32 10.55 36.25
C SER A 232 -2.40 10.02 35.13
N VAL A 233 -1.10 10.36 35.17
CA VAL A 233 -0.10 9.81 34.23
C VAL A 233 0.11 8.31 34.46
N ALA A 234 0.25 7.89 35.73
CA ALA A 234 0.48 6.50 36.08
C ALA A 234 -0.69 5.60 35.65
N ILE A 235 -1.93 6.04 35.93
CA ILE A 235 -3.15 5.30 35.56
C ILE A 235 -3.31 5.31 34.01
N ALA A 236 -3.13 6.44 33.36
CA ALA A 236 -3.27 6.51 31.90
C ALA A 236 -2.25 5.62 31.17
N THR A 237 -0.99 5.61 31.65
CA THR A 237 0.07 4.75 31.06
C THR A 237 -0.17 3.28 31.39
N GLY A 238 -0.59 2.96 32.61
CA GLY A 238 -0.86 1.60 33.06
C GLY A 238 -2.11 0.97 32.44
N THR A 239 -3.08 1.76 32.02
CA THR A 239 -4.32 1.28 31.38
C THR A 239 -4.31 1.46 29.88
N ALA A 240 -4.47 2.69 29.39
CA ALA A 240 -4.46 2.98 27.95
C ALA A 240 -3.11 2.64 27.31
N GLY A 241 -1.98 2.83 28.03
CA GLY A 241 -0.66 2.46 27.53
C GLY A 241 -0.50 0.94 27.34
N SER A 242 -1.05 0.11 28.25
CA SER A 242 -1.05 -1.36 28.06
C SER A 242 -1.87 -1.77 26.85
N ALA A 243 -3.03 -1.15 26.62
CA ALA A 243 -3.84 -1.38 25.44
C ALA A 243 -3.08 -0.96 24.16
N VAL A 244 -2.38 0.18 24.18
CA VAL A 244 -1.54 0.66 23.05
C VAL A 244 -0.38 -0.31 22.76
N ILE A 245 0.27 -0.88 23.77
CA ILE A 245 1.32 -1.89 23.58
C ILE A 245 0.73 -3.13 22.88
N PHE A 246 -0.41 -3.61 23.35
CA PHE A 246 -1.09 -4.77 22.76
C PHE A 246 -1.49 -4.48 21.31
N ALA A 247 -2.10 -3.34 21.06
CA ALA A 247 -2.50 -2.83 19.78
C ALA A 247 -1.32 -2.74 18.81
N GLY A 248 -0.24 -2.07 19.22
CA GLY A 248 0.98 -1.97 18.42
C GLY A 248 1.61 -3.32 18.12
N LEU A 249 1.57 -4.25 19.06
CA LEU A 249 2.09 -5.61 18.83
C LEU A 249 1.27 -6.35 17.77
N THR A 250 -0.05 -6.22 17.77
CA THR A 250 -0.90 -6.85 16.73
C THR A 250 -0.63 -6.28 15.33
N VAL A 251 -0.44 -4.96 15.21
CA VAL A 251 -0.04 -4.31 13.95
C VAL A 251 1.34 -4.80 13.50
N ILE A 252 2.33 -4.82 14.40
CA ILE A 252 3.69 -5.31 14.11
C ILE A 252 3.66 -6.76 13.64
N ILE A 253 2.90 -7.63 14.29
CA ILE A 253 2.74 -9.03 13.90
C ILE A 253 2.11 -9.14 12.50
N GLY A 254 1.06 -8.37 12.22
CA GLY A 254 0.44 -8.32 10.89
C GLY A 254 1.41 -7.91 9.79
N LEU A 255 2.23 -6.88 10.06
CA LEU A 255 3.24 -6.37 9.13
C LEU A 255 4.42 -7.34 8.95
N LEU A 256 4.95 -7.91 10.03
CA LEU A 256 6.01 -8.93 9.97
C LEU A 256 5.52 -10.22 9.29
N GLY A 257 4.22 -10.49 9.37
CA GLY A 257 3.58 -11.60 8.68
C GLY A 257 3.77 -11.55 7.16
N LEU A 258 3.98 -10.36 6.57
CA LEU A 258 4.33 -10.22 5.15
C LEU A 258 5.58 -11.01 4.74
N SER A 259 6.49 -11.27 5.69
CA SER A 259 7.69 -12.08 5.46
C SER A 259 7.38 -13.56 5.15
N VAL A 260 6.20 -14.04 5.53
CA VAL A 260 5.76 -15.42 5.25
C VAL A 260 5.52 -15.66 3.77
N THR A 261 5.26 -14.61 3.00
CA THR A 261 5.12 -14.68 1.53
C THR A 261 6.43 -15.06 0.84
N LYS A 262 7.58 -14.92 1.51
CA LYS A 262 8.94 -15.10 0.96
C LYS A 262 9.24 -14.23 -0.26
N ILE A 263 8.56 -13.10 -0.37
CA ILE A 263 8.75 -12.10 -1.41
C ILE A 263 9.61 -10.98 -0.81
N PRO A 264 10.83 -10.75 -1.33
CA PRO A 264 11.81 -9.85 -0.69
C PRO A 264 11.28 -8.44 -0.47
N PHE A 265 10.65 -7.83 -1.47
CA PHE A 265 10.14 -6.47 -1.34
C PHE A 265 8.99 -6.34 -0.33
N LEU A 266 8.08 -7.33 -0.24
CA LEU A 266 7.03 -7.34 0.79
C LEU A 266 7.62 -7.51 2.19
N THR A 267 8.66 -8.34 2.32
CA THR A 267 9.39 -8.49 3.58
C THR A 267 10.02 -7.16 4.01
N ALA A 268 10.70 -6.47 3.09
CA ALA A 268 11.29 -5.17 3.35
C ALA A 268 10.25 -4.11 3.73
N MET A 269 9.12 -4.05 3.00
CA MET A 269 7.99 -3.17 3.31
C MET A 269 7.41 -3.46 4.70
N GLY A 270 7.15 -4.73 5.00
CA GLY A 270 6.59 -5.15 6.28
C GLY A 270 7.50 -4.84 7.46
N VAL A 271 8.80 -5.12 7.34
CA VAL A 271 9.79 -4.83 8.38
C VAL A 271 9.95 -3.32 8.59
N SER A 272 10.02 -2.53 7.52
CA SER A 272 10.13 -1.07 7.58
C SER A 272 8.92 -0.44 8.28
N ALA A 273 7.72 -0.85 7.89
CA ALA A 273 6.48 -0.38 8.51
C ALA A 273 6.37 -0.84 9.98
N ALA A 274 6.71 -2.09 10.28
CA ALA A 274 6.71 -2.63 11.65
C ALA A 274 7.68 -1.87 12.57
N PHE A 275 8.87 -1.52 12.05
CA PHE A 275 9.84 -0.72 12.80
C PHE A 275 9.30 0.68 13.10
N THR A 276 8.63 1.32 12.14
CA THR A 276 8.03 2.65 12.35
C THR A 276 6.87 2.60 13.35
N VAL A 277 6.03 1.56 13.29
CA VAL A 277 4.98 1.35 14.29
C VAL A 277 5.58 1.10 15.67
N LEU A 278 6.65 0.32 15.79
CA LEU A 278 7.37 0.12 17.06
C LEU A 278 7.87 1.44 17.62
N ALA A 279 8.47 2.31 16.79
CA ALA A 279 8.90 3.63 17.21
C ALA A 279 7.72 4.49 17.71
N ALA A 280 6.58 4.47 17.00
CA ALA A 280 5.37 5.18 17.39
C ALA A 280 4.82 4.70 18.74
N VAL A 281 4.80 3.38 19.00
CA VAL A 281 4.40 2.78 20.29
C VAL A 281 5.33 3.25 21.41
N LEU A 282 6.65 3.15 21.20
CA LEU A 282 7.63 3.55 22.22
C LEU A 282 7.52 5.05 22.55
N VAL A 283 7.34 5.89 21.56
CA VAL A 283 7.13 7.34 21.76
C VAL A 283 5.84 7.60 22.54
N SER A 284 4.76 6.89 22.19
CA SER A 284 3.46 7.05 22.86
C SER A 284 3.48 6.57 24.32
N VAL A 285 4.24 5.52 24.64
CA VAL A 285 4.26 4.94 25.99
C VAL A 285 5.35 5.56 26.88
N ILE A 286 6.42 6.11 26.32
CA ILE A 286 7.55 6.65 27.07
C ILE A 286 7.59 8.17 27.01
N ILE A 287 7.61 8.76 25.80
CA ILE A 287 7.80 10.20 25.63
C ILE A 287 6.52 10.97 25.95
N LEU A 288 5.38 10.50 25.46
CA LEU A 288 4.10 11.17 25.70
C LEU A 288 3.75 11.29 27.19
N PRO A 289 3.84 10.24 28.04
CA PRO A 289 3.60 10.38 29.47
C PRO A 289 4.53 11.41 30.16
N ALA A 290 5.79 11.50 29.73
CA ALA A 290 6.71 12.53 30.23
C ALA A 290 6.22 13.93 29.85
N ILE A 291 5.77 14.14 28.61
CA ILE A 291 5.19 15.41 28.17
C ILE A 291 3.91 15.73 28.94
N LEU A 292 3.03 14.74 29.17
CA LEU A 292 1.80 14.91 29.96
C LEU A 292 2.10 15.34 31.40
N GLY A 293 3.14 14.78 32.02
CA GLY A 293 3.63 15.19 33.34
C GLY A 293 4.08 16.66 33.39
N LEU A 294 4.77 17.12 32.32
CA LEU A 294 5.25 18.51 32.21
C LEU A 294 4.11 19.49 31.94
N VAL A 295 3.18 19.14 31.06
CA VAL A 295 2.04 20.01 30.69
C VAL A 295 1.00 20.06 31.81
N GLY A 296 0.80 18.93 32.49
CA GLY A 296 -0.03 18.81 33.71
C GLY A 296 -1.46 19.34 33.53
N HIS A 297 -1.89 20.17 34.49
CA HIS A 297 -3.25 20.72 34.51
C HIS A 297 -3.60 21.68 33.35
N LYS A 298 -2.63 22.10 32.51
CA LYS A 298 -2.90 22.98 31.37
C LYS A 298 -3.83 22.34 30.33
N ILE A 299 -3.89 21.02 30.29
CA ILE A 299 -4.73 20.24 29.36
C ILE A 299 -5.97 19.63 30.02
N ALA A 300 -6.27 20.01 31.27
CA ALA A 300 -7.46 19.53 31.95
C ALA A 300 -8.77 19.89 31.18
N PRO A 301 -9.81 19.05 31.24
CA PRO A 301 -11.09 19.31 30.57
C PRO A 301 -11.77 20.64 30.99
N SER A 302 -11.47 21.15 32.16
CA SER A 302 -11.95 22.46 32.64
C SER A 302 -11.39 23.66 31.88
N LYS A 303 -10.26 23.49 31.16
CA LYS A 303 -9.57 24.53 30.38
C LYS A 303 -9.85 24.40 28.87
N GLN A 304 -11.11 24.27 28.49
CA GLN A 304 -11.54 24.18 27.11
C GLN A 304 -11.46 25.56 26.40
N ASN A 305 -11.18 25.53 25.09
CA ASN A 305 -11.19 26.75 24.28
C ASN A 305 -12.63 27.23 24.06
N ARG A 306 -12.94 28.46 24.48
CA ARG A 306 -14.30 29.05 24.40
C ARG A 306 -14.84 29.11 22.98
N PHE A 307 -13.99 29.32 21.98
CA PHE A 307 -14.38 29.34 20.58
C PHE A 307 -14.83 27.95 20.10
N LEU A 308 -14.01 26.94 20.34
CA LEU A 308 -14.35 25.55 19.99
C LEU A 308 -15.56 25.05 20.81
N GLN A 309 -15.67 25.43 22.07
CA GLN A 309 -16.82 25.09 22.89
C GLN A 309 -18.14 25.66 22.33
N LYS A 310 -18.11 26.89 21.80
CA LYS A 310 -19.28 27.52 21.17
C LYS A 310 -19.64 26.80 19.84
N MET A 311 -18.65 26.38 19.06
CA MET A 311 -18.87 25.66 17.79
C MET A 311 -19.36 24.21 18.02
N THR A 312 -18.82 23.52 19.02
CA THR A 312 -19.18 22.13 19.31
C THR A 312 -20.41 21.99 20.20
N GLY A 313 -20.91 23.07 20.79
CA GLY A 313 -22.00 23.02 21.75
C GLY A 313 -21.64 22.33 23.07
N ALA A 314 -20.37 22.11 23.35
CA ALA A 314 -19.85 21.32 24.49
C ALA A 314 -20.15 21.93 25.87
N GLY A 315 -20.84 23.05 25.96
CA GLY A 315 -21.26 23.67 27.22
C GLY A 315 -22.71 23.40 27.66
N LYS A 316 -23.50 22.83 26.77
CA LYS A 316 -24.87 22.45 27.12
C LYS A 316 -24.85 21.04 27.73
N LYS A 317 -25.30 20.91 28.96
CA LYS A 317 -25.56 19.61 29.64
C LYS A 317 -26.64 18.85 28.82
N HIS A 318 -26.26 18.29 27.69
CA HIS A 318 -26.98 17.20 27.11
C HIS A 318 -26.23 15.95 27.53
N ALA A 319 -26.80 15.23 28.46
CA ALA A 319 -26.64 13.77 28.49
C ALA A 319 -27.19 13.29 27.13
N GLY A 320 -26.39 13.45 26.07
CA GLY A 320 -26.78 13.11 24.72
C GLY A 320 -26.96 11.61 24.69
N SER A 321 -28.21 11.16 24.70
CA SER A 321 -28.61 9.82 24.32
C SER A 321 -27.87 9.51 23.02
N ASN A 322 -27.11 8.44 22.99
CA ASN A 322 -26.48 7.95 21.75
C ASN A 322 -27.62 7.39 20.88
N LYS A 323 -28.32 8.29 20.16
CA LYS A 323 -29.49 7.95 19.35
C LYS A 323 -29.20 6.80 18.35
N TRP A 324 -27.97 6.76 17.82
CA TRP A 324 -27.52 5.68 16.95
C TRP A 324 -27.43 4.35 17.73
N GLY A 325 -26.75 4.35 18.86
CA GLY A 325 -26.66 3.16 19.72
C GLY A 325 -28.05 2.66 20.15
N GLU A 326 -28.95 3.56 20.57
CA GLU A 326 -30.33 3.19 20.91
C GLU A 326 -31.09 2.60 19.72
N PHE A 327 -30.93 3.14 18.52
CA PHE A 327 -31.55 2.61 17.30
C PHE A 327 -31.04 1.19 16.99
N VAL A 328 -29.72 0.99 17.02
CA VAL A 328 -29.08 -0.33 16.81
C VAL A 328 -29.60 -1.36 17.82
N ILE A 329 -29.71 -0.95 19.09
CA ILE A 329 -30.17 -1.82 20.18
C ILE A 329 -31.66 -2.18 20.08
N ARG A 330 -32.48 -1.23 19.62
CA ARG A 330 -33.94 -1.47 19.46
C ARG A 330 -34.29 -2.39 18.28
N ARG A 331 -33.47 -2.42 17.21
CA ARG A 331 -33.72 -3.20 15.99
C ARG A 331 -32.48 -3.96 15.50
N PRO A 332 -31.87 -4.80 16.35
CA PRO A 332 -30.57 -5.39 16.03
C PRO A 332 -30.58 -6.27 14.78
N LEU A 333 -31.64 -7.07 14.56
CA LEU A 333 -31.72 -7.97 13.42
C LEU A 333 -31.80 -7.20 12.08
N ILE A 334 -32.62 -6.16 12.02
CA ILE A 334 -32.78 -5.34 10.80
C ILE A 334 -31.48 -4.62 10.48
N VAL A 335 -30.86 -4.03 11.50
CA VAL A 335 -29.57 -3.32 11.36
C VAL A 335 -28.47 -4.26 10.89
N THR A 336 -28.40 -5.47 11.46
CA THR A 336 -27.38 -6.48 11.08
C THR A 336 -27.58 -6.90 9.61
N ILE A 337 -28.80 -7.28 9.22
CA ILE A 337 -29.09 -7.72 7.84
C ILE A 337 -28.78 -6.61 6.83
N PHE A 338 -29.21 -5.37 7.13
CA PHE A 338 -29.00 -4.23 6.24
C PHE A 338 -27.49 -3.91 6.11
N ALA A 339 -26.76 -3.86 7.22
CA ALA A 339 -25.33 -3.51 7.21
C ALA A 339 -24.48 -4.60 6.52
N ILE A 340 -24.76 -5.89 6.79
CA ILE A 340 -24.11 -7.01 6.09
C ILE A 340 -24.47 -6.98 4.60
N GLY A 341 -25.75 -6.79 4.25
CA GLY A 341 -26.21 -6.69 2.86
C GLY A 341 -25.53 -5.55 2.12
N LEU A 342 -25.41 -4.37 2.75
CA LEU A 342 -24.71 -3.22 2.18
C LEU A 342 -23.24 -3.55 1.87
N LEU A 343 -22.49 -4.09 2.83
CA LEU A 343 -21.08 -4.45 2.63
C LEU A 343 -20.93 -5.58 1.61
N ALA A 344 -21.84 -6.55 1.58
CA ALA A 344 -21.85 -7.62 0.59
C ALA A 344 -22.04 -7.09 -0.84
N VAL A 345 -22.95 -6.13 -1.04
CA VAL A 345 -23.14 -5.47 -2.34
C VAL A 345 -21.90 -4.70 -2.76
N ILE A 346 -21.27 -3.94 -1.84
CA ILE A 346 -20.03 -3.21 -2.12
C ILE A 346 -18.87 -4.18 -2.44
N SER A 347 -18.91 -5.40 -1.92
CA SER A 347 -17.91 -6.44 -2.20
C SER A 347 -18.07 -7.11 -3.56
N ILE A 348 -19.18 -6.92 -4.30
CA ILE A 348 -19.41 -7.61 -5.59
C ILE A 348 -18.26 -7.38 -6.59
N PRO A 349 -17.73 -6.16 -6.79
CA PRO A 349 -16.65 -5.93 -7.74
C PRO A 349 -15.35 -6.71 -7.42
N PHE A 350 -15.13 -7.09 -6.17
CA PHE A 350 -13.98 -7.91 -5.77
C PHE A 350 -13.86 -9.22 -6.58
N PHE A 351 -14.97 -9.81 -6.99
CA PHE A 351 -14.97 -11.10 -7.70
C PHE A 351 -14.44 -11.03 -9.14
N HIS A 352 -14.33 -9.84 -9.74
CA HIS A 352 -13.67 -9.65 -11.04
C HIS A 352 -12.38 -8.84 -10.96
N MET A 353 -11.77 -8.81 -9.77
CA MET A 353 -10.50 -8.12 -9.54
C MET A 353 -9.39 -8.70 -10.43
N ASN A 354 -8.77 -7.83 -11.23
CA ASN A 354 -7.59 -8.14 -12.02
C ASN A 354 -6.36 -7.54 -11.33
N LEU A 355 -5.36 -8.36 -11.09
CA LEU A 355 -4.11 -7.93 -10.46
C LEU A 355 -3.06 -7.65 -11.53
N GLY A 356 -2.35 -6.53 -11.38
CA GLY A 356 -1.26 -6.11 -12.26
C GLY A 356 -0.18 -5.36 -11.50
N LEU A 357 0.87 -4.96 -12.20
CA LEU A 357 1.92 -4.09 -11.68
C LEU A 357 1.85 -2.72 -12.36
N PRO A 358 2.42 -1.68 -11.72
CA PRO A 358 2.40 -0.33 -12.26
C PRO A 358 3.05 -0.25 -13.66
N SER A 359 2.43 0.50 -14.55
CA SER A 359 3.00 0.88 -15.84
C SER A 359 2.81 2.38 -16.08
N ASP A 360 3.61 2.99 -16.94
CA ASP A 360 3.48 4.42 -17.24
C ASP A 360 2.09 4.75 -17.81
N GLY A 361 1.48 3.81 -18.52
CA GLY A 361 0.13 3.96 -19.07
C GLY A 361 -0.99 3.94 -18.05
N THR A 362 -0.78 3.35 -16.88
CA THR A 362 -1.81 3.20 -15.84
C THR A 362 -1.57 4.08 -14.63
N THR A 363 -0.31 4.39 -14.30
CA THR A 363 0.05 5.08 -13.06
C THR A 363 0.45 6.53 -13.23
N LYS A 364 0.93 6.93 -14.42
CA LYS A 364 1.39 8.29 -14.66
C LYS A 364 0.26 9.21 -15.14
N SER A 365 0.26 10.47 -14.67
CA SER A 365 -0.68 11.49 -15.14
C SER A 365 -0.48 11.78 -16.63
N THR A 366 -1.56 12.10 -17.35
CA THR A 366 -1.52 12.52 -18.77
C THR A 366 -0.70 13.80 -19.01
N GLU A 367 -0.39 14.53 -17.94
CA GLU A 367 0.45 15.73 -17.99
C GLU A 367 1.95 15.41 -17.97
N THR A 368 2.34 14.19 -17.60
CA THR A 368 3.75 13.77 -17.56
C THR A 368 4.28 13.37 -18.93
N THR A 369 5.57 13.60 -19.14
CA THR A 369 6.23 13.24 -20.41
C THR A 369 6.25 11.73 -20.63
N GLU A 370 6.40 10.94 -19.56
CA GLU A 370 6.39 9.47 -19.62
C GLU A 370 5.05 8.93 -20.12
N ARG A 371 3.94 9.49 -19.61
CA ARG A 371 2.60 9.07 -20.04
C ARG A 371 2.36 9.45 -21.49
N ARG A 372 2.70 10.67 -21.90
CA ARG A 372 2.55 11.09 -23.30
C ARG A 372 3.43 10.28 -24.25
N ALA A 373 4.66 9.92 -23.83
CA ALA A 373 5.50 9.00 -24.61
C ALA A 373 4.87 7.62 -24.73
N TYR A 374 4.31 7.08 -23.64
CA TYR A 374 3.60 5.81 -23.63
C TYR A 374 2.44 5.83 -24.65
N ASP A 375 1.62 6.87 -24.61
CA ASP A 375 0.46 7.03 -25.50
C ASP A 375 0.89 7.14 -26.98
N LEU A 376 1.97 7.88 -27.28
CA LEU A 376 2.55 7.97 -28.64
C LEU A 376 3.09 6.63 -29.15
N LEU A 377 3.78 5.89 -28.28
CA LEU A 377 4.30 4.56 -28.63
C LEU A 377 3.15 3.56 -28.84
N THR A 378 2.08 3.68 -28.07
CA THR A 378 0.85 2.89 -28.26
C THR A 378 0.16 3.25 -29.59
N GLU A 379 0.08 4.54 -29.94
CA GLU A 379 -0.46 5.01 -31.21
C GLU A 379 0.34 4.46 -32.40
N ALA A 380 1.67 4.49 -32.31
CA ALA A 380 2.57 4.07 -33.38
C ALA A 380 2.65 2.55 -33.59
N TYR A 381 2.74 1.81 -32.49
CA TYR A 381 3.10 0.38 -32.53
C TYR A 381 2.03 -0.54 -31.94
N GLY A 382 0.97 0.01 -31.32
CA GLY A 382 -0.08 -0.73 -30.62
C GLY A 382 0.30 -1.08 -29.18
N GLU A 383 -0.68 -1.46 -28.39
CA GLU A 383 -0.52 -1.75 -26.93
C GLU A 383 0.52 -2.84 -26.65
N GLY A 384 0.63 -3.84 -27.52
CA GLY A 384 1.57 -4.95 -27.38
C GLY A 384 3.04 -4.55 -27.44
N PHE A 385 3.37 -3.34 -27.90
CA PHE A 385 4.73 -2.81 -27.86
C PHE A 385 5.29 -2.77 -26.44
N HIS A 386 4.43 -2.43 -25.46
CA HIS A 386 4.79 -2.37 -24.06
C HIS A 386 4.83 -3.76 -23.39
N ALA A 387 4.33 -4.79 -24.07
CA ALA A 387 4.25 -6.16 -23.60
C ALA A 387 5.27 -7.11 -24.25
N SER A 388 6.32 -6.56 -24.87
CA SER A 388 7.31 -7.37 -25.58
C SER A 388 7.89 -8.49 -24.70
N LEU A 389 7.88 -9.71 -25.25
CA LEU A 389 8.39 -10.91 -24.61
C LEU A 389 9.69 -11.33 -25.26
N MET A 390 10.63 -11.84 -24.47
CA MET A 390 11.84 -12.49 -24.97
C MET A 390 11.79 -13.98 -24.63
N VAL A 391 11.86 -14.81 -25.65
CA VAL A 391 11.95 -16.26 -25.49
C VAL A 391 13.40 -16.67 -25.67
N VAL A 392 13.92 -17.37 -24.68
CA VAL A 392 15.23 -18.03 -24.71
C VAL A 392 15.01 -19.47 -25.09
N ALA A 393 15.56 -19.91 -26.21
CA ALA A 393 15.55 -21.29 -26.62
C ALA A 393 16.96 -21.88 -26.42
N LYS A 394 17.07 -22.89 -25.56
CA LYS A 394 18.32 -23.54 -25.21
C LYS A 394 18.37 -24.96 -25.80
N SER A 395 19.46 -25.28 -26.48
CA SER A 395 19.78 -26.61 -26.99
C SER A 395 21.09 -27.12 -26.41
N GLU A 396 21.27 -28.41 -26.35
CA GLU A 396 22.55 -28.99 -25.94
C GLU A 396 23.60 -28.96 -27.06
N GLU A 397 23.18 -28.90 -28.31
CA GLU A 397 24.04 -28.93 -29.48
C GLU A 397 24.00 -27.58 -30.26
N ALA A 398 25.12 -27.24 -30.90
CA ALA A 398 25.27 -26.06 -31.75
C ALA A 398 25.52 -26.49 -33.19
N THR A 399 24.48 -26.94 -33.90
CA THR A 399 24.54 -27.43 -35.27
C THR A 399 23.67 -26.60 -36.22
N ALA A 400 23.88 -26.76 -37.55
CA ALA A 400 23.00 -26.13 -38.53
C ALA A 400 21.55 -26.65 -38.43
N GLU A 401 21.37 -27.88 -38.00
CA GLU A 401 20.05 -28.49 -37.76
C GLU A 401 19.36 -27.79 -36.57
N THR A 402 20.10 -27.50 -35.51
CA THR A 402 19.62 -26.73 -34.37
C THR A 402 19.11 -25.34 -34.79
N GLN A 403 19.88 -24.63 -35.64
CA GLN A 403 19.45 -23.32 -36.15
C GLN A 403 18.14 -23.41 -36.93
N ASN A 404 17.98 -24.44 -37.77
CA ASN A 404 16.76 -24.65 -38.53
C ASN A 404 15.58 -25.02 -37.65
N ALA A 405 15.81 -25.85 -36.58
CA ALA A 405 14.81 -26.15 -35.59
C ALA A 405 14.37 -24.91 -34.80
N MET A 406 15.31 -24.04 -34.41
CA MET A 406 15.01 -22.75 -33.75
C MET A 406 14.17 -21.83 -34.62
N ASN A 407 14.47 -21.71 -35.89
CA ASN A 407 13.68 -20.91 -36.82
C ASN A 407 12.27 -21.51 -37.05
N THR A 408 12.15 -22.83 -37.03
CA THR A 408 10.85 -23.51 -37.09
C THR A 408 10.03 -23.23 -35.82
N ILE A 409 10.64 -23.30 -34.63
CA ILE A 409 10.03 -22.92 -33.37
C ILE A 409 9.58 -21.47 -33.38
N ALA A 410 10.42 -20.53 -33.86
CA ALA A 410 10.04 -19.13 -33.99
C ALA A 410 8.78 -18.95 -34.86
N LYS A 411 8.68 -19.65 -36.00
CA LYS A 411 7.47 -19.64 -36.85
C LYS A 411 6.24 -20.22 -36.11
N GLU A 412 6.43 -21.31 -35.38
CA GLU A 412 5.35 -21.93 -34.60
C GLU A 412 4.87 -21.00 -33.47
N LEU A 413 5.78 -20.30 -32.81
CA LEU A 413 5.44 -19.27 -31.80
C LEU A 413 4.67 -18.10 -32.44
N GLY A 414 5.02 -17.72 -33.67
CA GLY A 414 4.31 -16.70 -34.43
C GLY A 414 2.85 -17.05 -34.75
N ASN A 415 2.49 -18.32 -34.74
CA ASN A 415 1.11 -18.79 -34.97
C ASN A 415 0.27 -18.87 -33.68
N LEU A 416 0.85 -18.56 -32.51
CA LEU A 416 0.10 -18.57 -31.28
C LEU A 416 -0.94 -17.42 -31.24
N PRO A 417 -2.07 -17.60 -30.57
CA PRO A 417 -3.04 -16.55 -30.35
C PRO A 417 -2.36 -15.32 -29.71
N ASP A 418 -2.85 -14.15 -30.06
CA ASP A 418 -2.36 -12.84 -29.56
C ASP A 418 -0.94 -12.43 -30.01
N VAL A 419 -0.25 -13.17 -30.83
CA VAL A 419 1.04 -12.76 -31.38
C VAL A 419 0.84 -11.82 -32.57
N LYS A 420 1.46 -10.61 -32.51
CA LYS A 420 1.51 -9.62 -33.58
C LYS A 420 2.71 -9.89 -34.51
N SER A 421 3.90 -10.07 -33.92
CA SER A 421 5.12 -10.31 -34.65
C SER A 421 6.12 -11.15 -33.87
N VAL A 422 6.98 -11.88 -34.58
CA VAL A 422 8.07 -12.70 -34.02
C VAL A 422 9.33 -12.46 -34.81
N THR A 423 10.45 -12.26 -34.17
CA THR A 423 11.76 -12.18 -34.83
C THR A 423 12.30 -13.56 -35.18
N PRO A 424 13.18 -13.69 -36.18
CA PRO A 424 13.99 -14.89 -36.33
C PRO A 424 14.81 -15.22 -35.09
N ALA A 425 15.16 -16.47 -34.88
CA ALA A 425 15.99 -16.90 -33.77
C ALA A 425 17.43 -16.37 -33.93
N ILE A 426 17.86 -15.54 -32.99
CA ILE A 426 19.20 -14.91 -32.97
C ILE A 426 20.10 -15.80 -32.08
N PRO A 427 21.18 -16.40 -32.65
CA PRO A 427 22.09 -17.23 -31.85
C PRO A 427 22.96 -16.38 -30.92
N GLY A 428 23.17 -16.86 -29.70
CA GLY A 428 24.17 -16.32 -28.79
C GLY A 428 25.60 -16.80 -29.16
N PRO A 429 26.60 -16.23 -28.48
CA PRO A 429 28.02 -16.56 -28.73
C PRO A 429 28.35 -18.06 -28.60
N SER A 430 27.64 -18.78 -27.72
CA SER A 430 27.83 -20.24 -27.55
C SER A 430 27.26 -21.06 -28.68
N GLY A 431 26.37 -20.52 -29.52
CA GLY A 431 25.62 -21.25 -30.53
C GLY A 431 24.57 -22.21 -29.98
N LYS A 432 24.45 -22.33 -28.66
CA LYS A 432 23.51 -23.22 -27.95
C LYS A 432 22.27 -22.51 -27.44
N ILE A 433 22.35 -21.21 -27.27
CA ILE A 433 21.28 -20.38 -26.73
C ILE A 433 20.85 -19.38 -27.82
N TYR A 434 19.54 -19.31 -28.03
CA TYR A 434 18.94 -18.45 -29.04
C TYR A 434 17.92 -17.51 -28.38
N MET A 435 17.83 -16.30 -28.88
CA MET A 435 16.87 -15.30 -28.46
C MET A 435 15.84 -15.08 -29.58
N ILE A 436 14.55 -15.09 -29.19
CA ILE A 436 13.42 -14.83 -30.08
C ILE A 436 12.58 -13.74 -29.39
N SER A 437 12.39 -12.61 -30.06
CA SER A 437 11.49 -11.56 -29.54
C SER A 437 10.08 -11.76 -30.09
N ILE A 438 9.09 -11.63 -29.20
CA ILE A 438 7.67 -11.73 -29.55
C ILE A 438 6.98 -10.45 -29.10
N THR A 439 6.27 -9.80 -30.02
CA THR A 439 5.40 -8.68 -29.72
C THR A 439 3.95 -9.17 -29.72
N PRO A 440 3.25 -9.12 -28.58
CA PRO A 440 1.82 -9.43 -28.51
C PRO A 440 0.97 -8.40 -29.26
N LYS A 441 -0.31 -8.69 -29.47
CA LYS A 441 -1.31 -7.71 -29.95
C LYS A 441 -1.85 -6.85 -28.81
N THR A 442 -1.97 -7.44 -27.61
CA THR A 442 -2.54 -6.81 -26.42
C THR A 442 -1.46 -6.29 -25.47
N GLY A 443 -1.87 -5.40 -24.56
CA GLY A 443 -0.97 -4.77 -23.59
C GLY A 443 -0.49 -5.70 -22.46
N PRO A 444 0.43 -5.23 -21.61
CA PRO A 444 1.10 -6.08 -20.61
C PRO A 444 0.15 -6.63 -19.53
N ASP A 445 -0.94 -5.93 -19.23
CA ASP A 445 -1.90 -6.30 -18.18
C ASP A 445 -3.11 -7.11 -18.70
N ASP A 446 -3.21 -7.29 -20.03
CA ASP A 446 -4.31 -8.04 -20.65
C ASP A 446 -4.19 -9.54 -20.34
N THR A 447 -5.34 -10.18 -20.13
CA THR A 447 -5.42 -11.61 -19.88
C THR A 447 -4.89 -12.44 -21.06
N LYS A 448 -5.06 -11.96 -22.30
CA LYS A 448 -4.55 -12.62 -23.50
C LYS A 448 -3.02 -12.68 -23.52
N THR A 449 -2.34 -11.61 -23.08
CA THR A 449 -0.89 -11.61 -22.92
C THR A 449 -0.45 -12.61 -21.85
N LYS A 450 -1.18 -12.74 -20.74
CA LYS A 450 -0.95 -13.76 -19.72
C LYS A 450 -1.12 -15.17 -20.30
N ASP A 451 -2.17 -15.40 -21.07
CA ASP A 451 -2.44 -16.67 -21.74
C ASP A 451 -1.36 -17.02 -22.77
N LEU A 452 -0.85 -16.02 -23.52
CA LEU A 452 0.25 -16.19 -24.46
C LEU A 452 1.53 -16.66 -23.73
N VAL A 453 1.91 -16.02 -22.62
CA VAL A 453 3.08 -16.45 -21.84
C VAL A 453 2.92 -17.90 -21.36
N LYS A 454 1.71 -18.26 -20.91
CA LYS A 454 1.39 -19.65 -20.52
C LYS A 454 1.51 -20.59 -21.73
N ALA A 455 0.94 -20.24 -22.87
CA ALA A 455 1.01 -21.07 -24.08
C ALA A 455 2.45 -21.33 -24.56
N ILE A 456 3.33 -20.32 -24.44
CA ILE A 456 4.76 -20.46 -24.76
C ILE A 456 5.43 -21.45 -23.79
N ARG A 457 5.13 -21.36 -22.50
CA ARG A 457 5.65 -22.26 -21.46
C ARG A 457 5.13 -23.69 -21.62
N ASP A 458 3.87 -23.88 -21.96
CA ASP A 458 3.29 -25.18 -22.25
C ASP A 458 3.92 -25.81 -23.49
N LYS A 459 4.27 -24.98 -24.47
CA LYS A 459 4.99 -25.43 -25.67
C LYS A 459 6.43 -25.90 -25.36
N SER A 460 7.10 -25.32 -24.33
CA SER A 460 8.42 -25.79 -23.87
C SER A 460 8.42 -27.27 -23.54
N ASN A 461 7.40 -27.75 -22.84
CA ASN A 461 7.26 -29.16 -22.51
C ASN A 461 7.15 -30.08 -23.73
N GLN A 462 6.65 -29.56 -24.87
CA GLN A 462 6.52 -30.30 -26.11
C GLN A 462 7.82 -30.31 -26.91
N THR A 463 8.50 -29.14 -26.99
CA THR A 463 9.76 -28.97 -27.72
C THR A 463 10.91 -29.68 -27.03
N GLU A 464 10.94 -29.68 -25.68
CA GLU A 464 11.94 -30.40 -24.91
C GLU A 464 11.87 -31.94 -25.18
N LYS A 465 10.67 -32.51 -25.23
CA LYS A 465 10.46 -33.92 -25.51
C LYS A 465 10.77 -34.32 -26.95
N LYS A 466 10.56 -33.42 -27.89
CA LYS A 466 10.67 -33.70 -29.33
C LYS A 466 12.05 -33.38 -29.89
N ASN A 467 12.66 -32.28 -29.45
CA ASN A 467 13.85 -31.72 -30.07
C ASN A 467 14.98 -31.45 -29.07
N GLU A 468 14.84 -31.81 -27.79
CA GLU A 468 15.77 -31.47 -26.70
C GLU A 468 16.03 -29.98 -26.56
N ILE A 469 15.00 -29.16 -26.86
CA ILE A 469 15.06 -27.70 -26.79
C ILE A 469 14.16 -27.19 -25.68
N GLU A 470 14.76 -26.55 -24.66
CA GLU A 470 14.08 -25.88 -23.57
C GLU A 470 13.73 -24.43 -23.98
N LEU A 471 12.45 -24.06 -23.82
CA LEU A 471 11.99 -22.68 -24.02
C LEU A 471 11.73 -22.00 -22.68
N MET A 472 12.34 -20.85 -22.46
CA MET A 472 12.11 -20.00 -21.29
C MET A 472 11.62 -18.64 -21.76
N VAL A 473 10.73 -18.00 -21.01
CA VAL A 473 10.15 -16.70 -21.34
C VAL A 473 10.57 -15.67 -20.30
N THR A 474 11.03 -14.52 -20.77
CA THR A 474 11.37 -13.35 -19.97
C THR A 474 10.91 -12.05 -20.64
N GLY A 475 11.33 -10.93 -20.16
CA GLY A 475 10.87 -9.58 -20.52
C GLY A 475 9.97 -9.01 -19.43
N THR A 476 9.79 -7.69 -19.43
CA THR A 476 9.07 -6.98 -18.35
C THR A 476 7.67 -7.56 -18.11
N ALA A 477 6.92 -7.82 -19.19
CA ALA A 477 5.58 -8.41 -19.04
C ALA A 477 5.61 -9.82 -18.45
N ALA A 478 6.55 -10.68 -18.84
CA ALA A 478 6.66 -12.04 -18.28
C ALA A 478 7.10 -12.01 -16.81
N MET A 479 8.02 -11.11 -16.43
CA MET A 479 8.43 -10.90 -15.04
C MET A 479 7.25 -10.42 -14.20
N ASN A 480 6.49 -9.46 -14.70
CA ASN A 480 5.29 -8.95 -14.03
C ASN A 480 4.24 -10.04 -13.82
N ILE A 481 4.00 -10.88 -14.83
CA ILE A 481 3.08 -12.03 -14.72
C ILE A 481 3.54 -13.01 -13.63
N ASP A 482 4.84 -13.31 -13.56
CA ASP A 482 5.38 -14.20 -12.53
C ASP A 482 5.27 -13.59 -11.11
N ILE A 483 5.48 -12.29 -10.98
CA ILE A 483 5.31 -11.58 -9.70
C ILE A 483 3.85 -11.63 -9.27
N VAL A 484 2.91 -11.30 -10.18
CA VAL A 484 1.47 -11.36 -9.91
C VAL A 484 1.04 -12.76 -9.51
N GLN A 485 1.52 -13.79 -10.22
CA GLN A 485 1.22 -15.18 -9.89
C GLN A 485 1.73 -15.58 -8.49
N LYS A 486 2.97 -15.22 -8.16
CA LYS A 486 3.54 -15.48 -6.83
C LYS A 486 2.77 -14.77 -5.70
N LEU A 487 2.34 -13.53 -5.94
CA LEU A 487 1.51 -12.79 -5.00
C LEU A 487 0.14 -13.43 -4.83
N SER A 488 -0.49 -13.84 -5.93
CA SER A 488 -1.78 -14.54 -5.91
C SER A 488 -1.71 -15.87 -5.16
N ASP A 489 -0.64 -16.63 -5.36
CA ASP A 489 -0.42 -17.92 -4.68
C ASP A 489 -0.16 -17.71 -3.17
N ALA A 490 0.52 -16.63 -2.79
CA ALA A 490 0.83 -16.32 -1.40
C ALA A 490 -0.40 -15.78 -0.63
N LEU A 491 -1.34 -15.12 -1.32
CA LEU A 491 -2.47 -14.44 -0.71
C LEU A 491 -3.35 -15.35 0.18
N PRO A 492 -3.81 -16.54 -0.24
CA PRO A 492 -4.63 -17.40 0.59
C PRO A 492 -3.90 -17.90 1.84
N VAL A 493 -2.63 -18.25 1.70
CA VAL A 493 -1.79 -18.75 2.80
C VAL A 493 -1.57 -17.65 3.83
N PHE A 494 -1.25 -16.44 3.37
CA PHE A 494 -1.07 -15.27 4.23
C PHE A 494 -2.38 -14.89 4.92
N ALA A 495 -3.50 -14.85 4.19
CA ALA A 495 -4.80 -14.54 4.75
C ALA A 495 -5.21 -15.56 5.84
N ALA A 496 -5.03 -16.86 5.57
CA ALA A 496 -5.34 -17.91 6.55
C ALA A 496 -4.46 -17.79 7.82
N LEU A 497 -3.17 -17.47 7.66
CA LEU A 497 -2.27 -17.25 8.78
C LEU A 497 -2.72 -16.08 9.65
N ILE A 498 -2.99 -14.92 9.03
CA ILE A 498 -3.40 -13.72 9.75
C ILE A 498 -4.75 -13.92 10.44
N VAL A 499 -5.73 -14.50 9.75
CA VAL A 499 -7.05 -14.81 10.31
C VAL A 499 -6.95 -15.79 11.47
N GLY A 500 -6.15 -16.85 11.33
CA GLY A 500 -5.92 -17.82 12.38
C GLY A 500 -5.25 -17.21 13.62
N LEU A 501 -4.21 -16.41 13.39
CA LEU A 501 -3.51 -15.71 14.46
C LEU A 501 -4.43 -14.70 15.17
N ALA A 502 -5.23 -13.95 14.41
CA ALA A 502 -6.26 -13.05 14.90
C ALA A 502 -7.22 -13.78 15.86
N TYR A 503 -7.77 -14.88 15.37
CA TYR A 503 -8.71 -15.66 16.16
C TYR A 503 -8.10 -16.11 17.48
N VAL A 504 -6.89 -16.66 17.45
CA VAL A 504 -6.19 -17.12 18.65
C VAL A 504 -5.91 -15.98 19.63
N LEU A 505 -5.37 -14.84 19.15
CA LEU A 505 -5.09 -13.68 19.99
C LEU A 505 -6.35 -13.14 20.65
N LEU A 506 -7.46 -13.04 19.90
CA LEU A 506 -8.72 -12.55 20.48
C LEU A 506 -9.35 -13.56 21.45
N VAL A 507 -9.19 -14.88 21.24
CA VAL A 507 -9.61 -15.90 22.23
C VAL A 507 -8.85 -15.71 23.54
N LEU A 508 -7.54 -15.44 23.47
CA LEU A 508 -6.71 -15.17 24.66
C LEU A 508 -7.18 -13.92 25.41
N VAL A 509 -7.49 -12.84 24.69
CA VAL A 509 -7.89 -11.56 25.28
C VAL A 509 -9.30 -11.62 25.87
N PHE A 510 -10.28 -12.05 25.05
CA PHE A 510 -11.69 -11.98 25.43
C PHE A 510 -12.17 -13.20 26.21
N ARG A 511 -11.38 -14.27 26.29
CA ARG A 511 -11.81 -15.52 26.93
C ARG A 511 -13.21 -15.96 26.46
N SER A 512 -13.42 -15.92 25.14
CA SER A 512 -14.64 -16.28 24.44
C SER A 512 -14.28 -16.90 23.09
N LEU A 513 -15.11 -17.80 22.57
CA LEU A 513 -14.97 -18.35 21.22
C LEU A 513 -15.79 -17.58 20.17
N LEU A 514 -16.92 -17.01 20.57
CA LEU A 514 -17.85 -16.38 19.65
C LEU A 514 -17.49 -14.93 19.31
N ILE A 515 -16.92 -14.19 20.27
CA ILE A 515 -16.47 -12.81 20.05
C ILE A 515 -15.34 -12.78 18.98
N PRO A 516 -14.28 -13.61 19.09
CA PRO A 516 -13.27 -13.70 18.04
C PRO A 516 -13.82 -14.12 16.67
N LEU A 517 -14.73 -15.09 16.65
CA LEU A 517 -15.35 -15.52 15.39
C LEU A 517 -16.11 -14.39 14.68
N LYS A 518 -16.93 -13.66 15.44
CA LYS A 518 -17.64 -12.46 14.95
C LYS A 518 -16.65 -11.39 14.45
N ALA A 519 -15.58 -11.14 15.19
CA ALA A 519 -14.57 -10.13 14.84
C ALA A 519 -13.87 -10.47 13.53
N VAL A 520 -13.46 -11.74 13.36
CA VAL A 520 -12.83 -12.23 12.12
C VAL A 520 -13.79 -12.16 10.93
N LEU A 521 -15.05 -12.56 11.10
CA LEU A 521 -16.06 -12.43 10.04
C LEU A 521 -16.33 -10.98 9.66
N GLY A 522 -16.39 -10.08 10.63
CA GLY A 522 -16.52 -8.64 10.41
C GLY A 522 -15.33 -8.07 9.65
N PHE A 523 -14.11 -8.48 10.01
CA PHE A 523 -12.89 -8.10 9.32
C PHE A 523 -12.88 -8.56 7.85
N LEU A 524 -13.23 -9.83 7.59
CA LEU A 524 -13.28 -10.37 6.22
C LEU A 524 -14.33 -9.63 5.38
N LEU A 525 -15.47 -9.30 5.96
CA LEU A 525 -16.53 -8.53 5.27
C LEU A 525 -16.06 -7.10 4.96
N SER A 526 -15.40 -6.44 5.91
CA SER A 526 -14.80 -5.11 5.71
C SER A 526 -13.71 -5.14 4.64
N LEU A 527 -12.83 -6.14 4.66
CA LEU A 527 -11.78 -6.33 3.66
C LEU A 527 -12.37 -6.55 2.27
N GLY A 528 -13.38 -7.42 2.14
CA GLY A 528 -14.07 -7.67 0.88
C GLY A 528 -14.72 -6.40 0.32
N ALA A 529 -15.40 -5.62 1.17
CA ALA A 529 -15.99 -4.34 0.77
C ALA A 529 -14.91 -3.31 0.37
N THR A 530 -13.77 -3.29 1.08
CA THR A 530 -12.65 -2.41 0.76
C THR A 530 -12.07 -2.72 -0.61
N LEU A 531 -11.77 -3.98 -0.88
CA LEU A 531 -11.26 -4.42 -2.18
C LEU A 531 -12.30 -4.19 -3.29
N GLY A 532 -13.59 -4.47 -3.02
CA GLY A 532 -14.67 -4.19 -3.95
C GLY A 532 -14.79 -2.70 -4.30
N ALA A 533 -14.66 -1.81 -3.31
CA ALA A 533 -14.65 -0.37 -3.55
C ALA A 533 -13.42 0.07 -4.38
N VAL A 534 -12.24 -0.46 -4.08
CA VAL A 534 -11.03 -0.16 -4.86
C VAL A 534 -11.16 -0.66 -6.31
N VAL A 535 -11.71 -1.86 -6.53
CA VAL A 535 -12.00 -2.35 -7.89
C VAL A 535 -12.94 -1.41 -8.60
N PHE A 536 -14.05 -1.04 -7.98
CA PHE A 536 -15.06 -0.15 -8.57
C PHE A 536 -14.48 1.22 -8.97
N PHE A 537 -13.64 1.83 -8.13
CA PHE A 537 -13.10 3.16 -8.41
C PHE A 537 -11.86 3.13 -9.30
N VAL A 538 -10.92 2.20 -9.07
CA VAL A 538 -9.61 2.19 -9.74
C VAL A 538 -9.65 1.34 -11.01
N GLN A 539 -10.11 0.09 -10.91
CA GLN A 539 -10.10 -0.83 -12.06
C GLN A 539 -11.22 -0.52 -13.05
N ASP A 540 -12.47 -0.37 -12.57
CA ASP A 540 -13.61 -0.12 -13.43
C ASP A 540 -13.72 1.35 -13.85
N GLY A 541 -12.94 2.23 -13.25
CA GLY A 541 -12.80 3.62 -13.65
C GLY A 541 -13.94 4.55 -13.22
N HIS A 542 -14.80 4.13 -12.29
CA HIS A 542 -15.87 4.99 -11.85
C HIS A 542 -15.37 6.19 -11.04
N PHE A 543 -15.83 7.38 -11.39
CA PHE A 543 -15.45 8.63 -10.70
C PHE A 543 -13.94 8.97 -10.73
N HIS A 544 -13.19 8.50 -11.75
CA HIS A 544 -11.75 8.79 -11.91
C HIS A 544 -11.43 10.27 -11.75
N ASN A 545 -12.22 11.16 -12.38
CA ASN A 545 -12.01 12.60 -12.31
C ASN A 545 -12.11 13.18 -10.88
N ILE A 546 -12.93 12.56 -10.01
CA ILE A 546 -13.09 13.02 -8.61
C ILE A 546 -11.87 12.65 -7.78
N PHE A 547 -11.36 11.43 -7.99
CA PHE A 547 -10.22 10.91 -7.23
C PHE A 547 -8.87 11.20 -7.89
N GLY A 548 -8.86 11.74 -9.12
CA GLY A 548 -7.65 12.10 -9.84
C GLY A 548 -6.80 10.89 -10.25
N PHE A 549 -7.43 9.76 -10.61
CA PHE A 549 -6.73 8.65 -11.24
C PHE A 549 -6.53 8.92 -12.73
N PRO A 550 -5.33 8.65 -13.29
CA PRO A 550 -5.02 8.99 -14.67
C PRO A 550 -5.71 8.06 -15.69
N ALA A 551 -5.96 6.82 -15.34
CA ALA A 551 -6.62 5.81 -16.16
C ALA A 551 -7.25 4.71 -15.33
N ALA A 552 -8.20 3.96 -15.91
CA ALA A 552 -8.62 2.67 -15.43
C ALA A 552 -7.50 1.66 -15.63
N GLY A 553 -7.25 0.80 -14.65
CA GLY A 553 -6.16 -0.17 -14.73
C GLY A 553 -6.27 -1.25 -13.66
N PRO A 554 -5.43 -2.28 -13.74
CA PRO A 554 -5.47 -3.38 -12.79
C PRO A 554 -5.15 -2.89 -11.37
N ILE A 555 -5.65 -3.64 -10.39
CA ILE A 555 -5.32 -3.40 -8.98
C ILE A 555 -3.87 -3.81 -8.72
N LEU A 556 -3.12 -2.98 -7.98
CA LEU A 556 -1.75 -3.30 -7.58
C LEU A 556 -1.68 -4.69 -6.94
N ALA A 557 -0.91 -5.59 -7.52
CA ALA A 557 -0.90 -7.01 -7.13
C ALA A 557 -0.52 -7.25 -5.66
N PHE A 558 0.27 -6.38 -5.06
CA PHE A 558 0.66 -6.45 -3.65
C PHE A 558 -0.34 -5.77 -2.70
N LEU A 559 -1.29 -4.97 -3.21
CA LEU A 559 -2.24 -4.21 -2.39
C LEU A 559 -3.11 -5.11 -1.50
N PRO A 560 -3.73 -6.21 -1.98
CA PRO A 560 -4.53 -7.08 -1.11
C PRO A 560 -3.73 -7.67 0.05
N VAL A 561 -2.49 -8.07 -0.21
CA VAL A 561 -1.62 -8.66 0.83
C VAL A 561 -1.27 -7.62 1.90
N ILE A 562 -0.91 -6.41 1.49
CA ILE A 562 -0.62 -5.29 2.40
C ILE A 562 -1.87 -4.92 3.20
N LEU A 563 -3.03 -4.82 2.56
CA LEU A 563 -4.29 -4.47 3.22
C LEU A 563 -4.68 -5.48 4.30
N ILE A 564 -4.52 -6.79 4.04
CA ILE A 564 -4.77 -7.82 5.04
C ILE A 564 -3.93 -7.57 6.28
N GLY A 565 -2.61 -7.34 6.12
CA GLY A 565 -1.72 -7.13 7.26
C GLY A 565 -2.03 -5.86 8.05
N ILE A 566 -2.25 -4.75 7.35
CA ILE A 566 -2.48 -3.43 7.97
C ILE A 566 -3.87 -3.35 8.59
N LEU A 567 -4.92 -3.63 7.81
CA LEU A 567 -6.29 -3.53 8.30
C LEU A 567 -6.54 -4.53 9.43
N PHE A 568 -5.90 -5.72 9.39
CA PHE A 568 -5.96 -6.63 10.53
C PHE A 568 -5.45 -5.96 11.80
N GLY A 569 -4.25 -5.37 11.78
CA GLY A 569 -3.68 -4.69 12.93
C GLY A 569 -4.59 -3.58 13.45
N LEU A 570 -4.95 -2.62 12.57
CA LEU A 570 -5.82 -1.50 12.91
C LEU A 570 -7.23 -1.94 13.35
N ALA A 571 -7.73 -3.02 12.74
CA ALA A 571 -9.02 -3.56 13.10
C ALA A 571 -9.02 -4.17 14.50
N MET A 572 -7.99 -4.86 14.92
CA MET A 572 -7.94 -5.51 16.21
C MET A 572 -7.92 -4.51 17.39
N ASP A 573 -7.25 -3.38 17.22
CA ASP A 573 -7.08 -2.37 18.26
C ASP A 573 -8.43 -1.84 18.77
N TYR A 574 -9.30 -1.44 17.87
CA TYR A 574 -10.63 -0.92 18.25
C TYR A 574 -11.57 -2.01 18.73
N GLU A 575 -11.47 -3.23 18.19
CA GLU A 575 -12.25 -4.36 18.66
C GLU A 575 -11.92 -4.65 20.14
N VAL A 576 -10.63 -4.69 20.45
CA VAL A 576 -10.17 -4.91 21.81
C VAL A 576 -10.69 -3.81 22.72
N PHE A 577 -10.51 -2.54 22.35
CA PHE A 577 -10.92 -1.41 23.16
C PHE A 577 -12.45 -1.34 23.42
N LEU A 578 -13.25 -1.59 22.38
CA LEU A 578 -14.72 -1.53 22.48
C LEU A 578 -15.27 -2.70 23.28
N VAL A 579 -14.82 -3.92 22.98
CA VAL A 579 -15.37 -5.15 23.55
C VAL A 579 -14.84 -5.39 24.97
N SER A 580 -13.62 -5.00 25.31
CA SER A 580 -13.09 -5.05 26.65
C SER A 580 -13.96 -4.24 27.62
N LYS A 581 -14.32 -3.01 27.21
CA LYS A 581 -15.20 -2.19 28.05
C LYS A 581 -16.59 -2.80 28.23
N MET A 582 -17.13 -3.42 27.18
CA MET A 582 -18.37 -4.19 27.28
C MET A 582 -18.22 -5.37 28.25
N ARG A 583 -17.07 -6.06 28.25
CA ARG A 583 -16.78 -7.18 29.12
C ARG A 583 -16.67 -6.74 30.58
N GLU A 584 -15.97 -5.65 30.87
CA GLU A 584 -15.86 -5.06 32.19
C GLU A 584 -17.26 -4.83 32.80
N VAL A 585 -18.16 -4.14 32.06
CA VAL A 585 -19.53 -3.89 32.50
C VAL A 585 -20.31 -5.21 32.69
N TYR A 586 -20.13 -6.19 31.80
CA TYR A 586 -20.80 -7.49 31.90
C TYR A 586 -20.35 -8.27 33.12
N THR A 587 -19.06 -8.30 33.46
CA THR A 587 -18.55 -9.00 34.64
C THR A 587 -19.10 -8.43 35.95
N HIS A 588 -19.36 -7.12 36.01
CA HIS A 588 -19.93 -6.47 37.18
C HIS A 588 -21.46 -6.55 37.25
N THR A 589 -22.17 -6.58 36.14
CA THR A 589 -23.63 -6.46 36.08
C THR A 589 -24.35 -7.76 35.74
N GLY A 590 -23.70 -8.69 35.05
CA GLY A 590 -24.32 -9.89 34.48
C GLY A 590 -25.37 -9.62 33.39
N ASP A 591 -25.58 -8.34 33.02
CA ASP A 591 -26.55 -7.93 31.98
C ASP A 591 -25.88 -7.59 30.68
N PRO A 592 -26.02 -8.43 29.60
CA PRO A 592 -25.40 -8.22 28.33
C PRO A 592 -25.91 -6.96 27.60
N LYS A 593 -27.19 -6.58 27.75
CA LYS A 593 -27.72 -5.38 27.11
C LYS A 593 -27.14 -4.12 27.73
N ARG A 594 -27.06 -4.07 29.07
CA ARG A 594 -26.47 -2.97 29.78
C ARG A 594 -24.99 -2.83 29.47
N ALA A 595 -24.25 -3.94 29.37
CA ALA A 595 -22.87 -3.98 29.02
C ALA A 595 -22.62 -3.33 27.62
N ILE A 596 -23.45 -3.66 26.62
CA ILE A 596 -23.33 -3.12 25.27
C ILE A 596 -23.68 -1.62 25.23
N VAL A 597 -24.75 -1.20 25.92
CA VAL A 597 -25.16 0.22 25.98
C VAL A 597 -24.09 1.10 26.61
N GLU A 598 -23.59 0.69 27.76
CA GLU A 598 -22.56 1.45 28.49
C GLU A 598 -21.22 1.44 27.76
N GLY A 599 -20.79 0.28 27.24
CA GLY A 599 -19.58 0.17 26.42
C GLY A 599 -19.62 1.08 25.20
N MET A 600 -20.73 1.08 24.44
CA MET A 600 -20.89 2.00 23.29
C MET A 600 -20.93 3.48 23.71
N ARG A 601 -21.50 3.80 24.85
CA ARG A 601 -21.57 5.19 25.32
C ARG A 601 -20.20 5.73 25.71
N GLU A 602 -19.36 4.91 26.35
CA GLU A 602 -18.04 5.30 26.82
C GLU A 602 -16.98 5.25 25.72
N SER A 603 -16.91 4.15 24.99
CA SER A 603 -15.87 3.91 23.97
C SER A 603 -16.24 4.43 22.60
N GLY A 604 -17.53 4.47 22.23
CA GLY A 604 -17.96 4.78 20.86
C GLY A 604 -17.53 6.16 20.35
N ARG A 605 -17.49 7.18 21.24
CA ARG A 605 -17.02 8.54 20.85
C ARG A 605 -15.53 8.52 20.50
N VAL A 606 -14.75 7.74 21.22
CA VAL A 606 -13.30 7.64 20.99
C VAL A 606 -13.04 6.89 19.68
N VAL A 607 -13.75 5.79 19.45
CA VAL A 607 -13.65 5.01 18.21
C VAL A 607 -14.02 5.84 16.99
N VAL A 608 -15.11 6.62 17.05
CA VAL A 608 -15.50 7.52 15.96
C VAL A 608 -14.45 8.60 15.71
N ALA A 609 -13.95 9.24 16.78
CA ALA A 609 -12.92 10.27 16.64
C ALA A 609 -11.63 9.70 16.02
N ALA A 610 -11.18 8.56 16.52
CA ALA A 610 -10.00 7.86 16.04
C ALA A 610 -10.15 7.42 14.56
N GLY A 611 -11.30 6.84 14.20
CA GLY A 611 -11.62 6.48 12.81
C GLY A 611 -11.57 7.72 11.88
N LEU A 612 -12.18 8.85 12.28
CA LEU A 612 -12.12 10.09 11.51
C LEU A 612 -10.71 10.64 11.36
N ILE A 613 -9.89 10.57 12.40
CA ILE A 613 -8.50 11.03 12.38
C ILE A 613 -7.68 10.18 11.41
N MET A 614 -7.77 8.84 11.51
CA MET A 614 -7.06 7.95 10.60
C MET A 614 -7.49 8.14 9.16
N MET A 615 -8.82 8.23 8.91
CA MET A 615 -9.32 8.53 7.57
C MET A 615 -8.76 9.86 7.06
N SER A 616 -8.68 10.89 7.90
CA SER A 616 -8.12 12.19 7.49
C SER A 616 -6.67 12.09 7.04
N VAL A 617 -5.85 11.29 7.75
CA VAL A 617 -4.46 11.02 7.37
C VAL A 617 -4.41 10.26 6.04
N PHE A 618 -5.16 9.16 5.91
CA PHE A 618 -5.16 8.35 4.70
C PHE A 618 -5.76 9.07 3.48
N ILE A 619 -6.72 9.97 3.66
CA ILE A 619 -7.21 10.87 2.62
C ILE A 619 -6.09 11.80 2.12
N GLY A 620 -5.21 12.28 2.99
CA GLY A 620 -4.02 13.04 2.58
C GLY A 620 -3.17 12.27 1.57
N PHE A 621 -2.92 10.99 1.83
CA PHE A 621 -2.20 10.12 0.89
C PHE A 621 -3.04 9.73 -0.34
N MET A 622 -4.37 9.59 -0.21
CA MET A 622 -5.26 9.38 -1.35
C MET A 622 -5.23 10.55 -2.35
N LEU A 623 -4.87 11.75 -1.90
CA LEU A 623 -4.71 12.92 -2.74
C LEU A 623 -3.30 13.06 -3.34
N ALA A 624 -2.36 12.17 -3.00
CA ALA A 624 -1.00 12.19 -3.54
C ALA A 624 -0.99 12.10 -5.08
N PRO A 625 -0.02 12.71 -5.76
CA PRO A 625 0.10 12.62 -7.21
C PRO A 625 0.49 11.21 -7.68
N ASP A 626 1.29 10.48 -6.88
CA ASP A 626 1.69 9.10 -7.17
C ASP A 626 0.50 8.14 -7.04
N THR A 627 0.21 7.39 -8.09
CA THR A 627 -0.96 6.50 -8.18
C THR A 627 -0.85 5.28 -7.26
N ILE A 628 0.36 4.81 -6.93
CA ILE A 628 0.57 3.69 -6.02
C ILE A 628 0.18 4.13 -4.61
N ILE A 629 0.74 5.27 -4.16
CA ILE A 629 0.46 5.88 -2.85
C ILE A 629 -1.03 6.22 -2.74
N LYS A 630 -1.60 6.82 -3.78
CA LYS A 630 -3.03 7.14 -3.89
C LYS A 630 -3.92 5.91 -3.72
N SER A 631 -3.60 4.80 -4.41
CA SER A 631 -4.36 3.55 -4.34
C SER A 631 -4.32 2.94 -2.93
N ILE A 632 -3.15 2.94 -2.28
CA ILE A 632 -2.99 2.46 -0.91
C ILE A 632 -3.77 3.38 0.06
N GLY A 633 -3.64 4.70 -0.08
CA GLY A 633 -4.36 5.69 0.74
C GLY A 633 -5.88 5.55 0.60
N MET A 634 -6.38 5.36 -0.62
CA MET A 634 -7.80 5.09 -0.89
C MET A 634 -8.27 3.81 -0.22
N ALA A 635 -7.54 2.73 -0.39
CA ALA A 635 -7.88 1.43 0.19
C ALA A 635 -7.92 1.48 1.72
N LEU A 636 -6.93 2.13 2.36
CA LEU A 636 -6.91 2.30 3.81
C LEU A 636 -8.03 3.23 4.31
N THR A 637 -8.36 4.28 3.55
CA THR A 637 -9.49 5.17 3.88
C THR A 637 -10.81 4.41 3.90
N PHE A 638 -11.13 3.65 2.84
CA PHE A 638 -12.34 2.83 2.79
C PHE A 638 -12.30 1.70 3.81
N GLY A 639 -11.14 1.07 4.00
CA GLY A 639 -10.97 0.01 4.99
C GLY A 639 -11.32 0.46 6.41
N VAL A 640 -10.75 1.60 6.83
CA VAL A 640 -11.08 2.19 8.13
C VAL A 640 -12.54 2.66 8.21
N PHE A 641 -13.09 3.23 7.13
CA PHE A 641 -14.48 3.63 7.08
C PHE A 641 -15.43 2.44 7.30
N PHE A 642 -15.27 1.37 6.55
CA PHE A 642 -16.14 0.20 6.67
C PHE A 642 -15.96 -0.51 8.01
N ASP A 643 -14.71 -0.62 8.48
CA ASP A 643 -14.45 -1.27 9.76
C ASP A 643 -14.97 -0.44 10.94
N ALA A 644 -14.55 0.81 11.10
CA ALA A 644 -14.89 1.62 12.27
C ALA A 644 -16.40 1.94 12.34
N PHE A 645 -17.01 2.34 11.22
CA PHE A 645 -18.39 2.86 11.25
C PHE A 645 -19.43 1.78 10.97
N ILE A 646 -19.22 0.89 10.00
CA ILE A 646 -20.21 -0.11 9.63
C ILE A 646 -20.03 -1.38 10.47
N VAL A 647 -18.82 -1.91 10.57
CA VAL A 647 -18.63 -3.14 11.35
C VAL A 647 -18.73 -2.84 12.84
N ARG A 648 -17.91 -1.94 13.40
CA ARG A 648 -17.78 -1.75 14.84
C ARG A 648 -18.88 -0.97 15.47
N MET A 649 -19.27 0.14 14.89
CA MET A 649 -20.30 0.98 15.46
C MET A 649 -21.72 0.51 15.13
N THR A 650 -21.87 -0.46 14.22
CA THR A 650 -23.20 -0.94 13.76
C THR A 650 -23.36 -2.46 13.90
N ILE A 651 -22.53 -3.27 13.20
CA ILE A 651 -22.69 -4.74 13.19
C ILE A 651 -22.32 -5.34 14.54
N VAL A 652 -21.18 -4.97 15.11
CA VAL A 652 -20.67 -5.55 16.36
C VAL A 652 -21.68 -5.42 17.51
N PRO A 653 -22.19 -4.23 17.87
CA PRO A 653 -23.16 -4.12 18.96
C PRO A 653 -24.49 -4.82 18.63
N ALA A 654 -24.97 -4.77 17.38
CA ALA A 654 -26.20 -5.46 16.99
C ALA A 654 -26.08 -6.98 17.12
N VAL A 655 -24.99 -7.58 16.62
CA VAL A 655 -24.73 -9.02 16.73
C VAL A 655 -24.53 -9.45 18.18
N MET A 656 -23.81 -8.67 18.99
CA MET A 656 -23.61 -8.97 20.40
C MET A 656 -24.95 -8.97 21.20
N ILE A 657 -25.90 -8.09 20.85
CA ILE A 657 -27.23 -8.11 21.44
C ILE A 657 -27.98 -9.38 21.06
N LEU A 658 -27.92 -9.79 19.78
CA LEU A 658 -28.54 -11.03 19.31
C LEU A 658 -27.95 -12.27 19.96
N MET A 659 -26.64 -12.27 20.22
CA MET A 659 -25.93 -13.37 20.90
C MET A 659 -26.23 -13.40 22.41
N GLY A 660 -26.48 -12.27 23.03
CA GLY A 660 -26.74 -12.16 24.47
C GLY A 660 -25.63 -12.79 25.34
N ASN A 661 -26.04 -13.67 26.28
CA ASN A 661 -25.07 -14.36 27.17
C ASN A 661 -24.12 -15.32 26.44
N SER A 662 -24.52 -15.84 25.25
CA SER A 662 -23.69 -16.75 24.48
C SER A 662 -22.41 -16.07 23.97
N ALA A 663 -22.42 -14.75 23.80
CA ALA A 663 -21.25 -13.99 23.40
C ALA A 663 -20.04 -14.22 24.32
N TRP A 664 -20.28 -14.45 25.61
CA TRP A 664 -19.26 -14.60 26.67
C TRP A 664 -18.91 -16.05 26.97
N TYR A 665 -19.41 -17.01 26.18
CA TYR A 665 -19.21 -18.42 26.45
C TYR A 665 -17.77 -18.86 26.20
N LEU A 666 -17.16 -19.50 27.19
CA LEU A 666 -15.88 -20.20 27.10
C LEU A 666 -16.01 -21.58 27.73
N PRO A 667 -15.60 -22.68 27.09
CA PRO A 667 -15.55 -24.02 27.64
C PRO A 667 -14.64 -24.09 28.88
N LYS A 668 -15.09 -24.72 29.96
CA LYS A 668 -14.34 -24.79 31.25
C LYS A 668 -12.94 -25.40 31.13
N TRP A 669 -12.74 -26.31 30.18
CA TRP A 669 -11.43 -26.91 29.94
C TRP A 669 -10.45 -25.91 29.35
N LEU A 670 -10.92 -25.06 28.41
CA LEU A 670 -10.12 -24.03 27.78
C LEU A 670 -9.82 -22.87 28.77
N ASP A 671 -10.78 -22.54 29.60
CA ASP A 671 -10.63 -21.51 30.63
C ASP A 671 -9.51 -21.80 31.64
N LYS A 672 -9.23 -23.09 31.88
CA LYS A 672 -8.13 -23.53 32.77
C LYS A 672 -6.75 -23.44 32.14
N ILE A 673 -6.67 -23.49 30.78
CA ILE A 673 -5.41 -23.50 30.07
C ILE A 673 -4.97 -22.08 29.70
N LEU A 674 -5.93 -21.19 29.44
CA LEU A 674 -5.65 -19.83 29.01
C LEU A 674 -5.04 -18.97 30.12
N PRO A 675 -3.93 -18.24 29.83
CA PRO A 675 -3.37 -17.28 30.78
C PRO A 675 -4.37 -16.14 31.04
N ASN A 676 -4.31 -15.55 32.22
CA ASN A 676 -5.11 -14.36 32.55
C ASN A 676 -4.29 -13.12 32.11
N ILE A 677 -4.61 -12.57 30.94
CA ILE A 677 -3.93 -11.40 30.41
C ILE A 677 -4.75 -10.16 30.79
N ASP A 678 -4.17 -9.31 31.63
CA ASP A 678 -4.75 -8.01 32.03
C ASP A 678 -4.40 -6.95 30.96
N VAL A 679 -5.17 -6.87 29.88
CA VAL A 679 -4.96 -5.88 28.80
C VAL A 679 -5.37 -4.48 29.25
N GLU A 680 -6.26 -4.36 30.21
CA GLU A 680 -6.82 -3.09 30.70
C GLU A 680 -6.10 -2.51 31.92
N GLY A 681 -5.19 -3.24 32.52
CA GLY A 681 -4.45 -2.79 33.70
C GLY A 681 -5.31 -2.64 34.96
N GLU A 682 -6.40 -3.42 35.09
CA GLU A 682 -7.25 -3.43 36.32
C GLU A 682 -6.44 -3.66 37.58
N SER A 683 -5.43 -4.52 37.52
CA SER A 683 -4.50 -4.77 38.61
C SER A 683 -3.76 -3.51 39.09
N ILE A 684 -3.52 -2.55 38.18
CA ILE A 684 -2.87 -1.27 38.50
C ILE A 684 -3.84 -0.32 39.16
N ILE A 685 -5.08 -0.25 38.68
CA ILE A 685 -6.14 0.58 39.27
C ILE A 685 -6.35 0.16 40.74
N HIS A 686 -6.55 -1.12 41.01
CA HIS A 686 -6.71 -1.66 42.35
C HIS A 686 -5.49 -1.40 43.25
N ARG A 687 -4.28 -1.43 42.74
CA ARG A 687 -3.08 -1.08 43.52
C ARG A 687 -3.05 0.39 43.94
N VAL A 688 -3.42 1.29 43.02
CA VAL A 688 -3.45 2.73 43.28
C VAL A 688 -4.56 3.06 44.27
N GLU A 689 -5.77 2.50 44.13
CA GLU A 689 -6.88 2.66 45.03
C GLU A 689 -6.54 2.16 46.46
N ASN A 690 -5.98 0.95 46.55
CA ASN A 690 -5.55 0.38 47.83
C ASN A 690 -4.44 1.19 48.53
N LYS A 691 -3.56 1.81 47.74
CA LYS A 691 -2.51 2.70 48.26
C LYS A 691 -3.09 3.99 48.81
N ASN A 692 -4.05 4.57 48.10
CA ASN A 692 -4.74 5.79 48.52
C ASN A 692 -5.59 5.55 49.76
N GLU A 693 -6.26 4.41 49.84
CA GLU A 693 -7.02 4.01 51.05
C GLU A 693 -6.12 3.80 52.27
N LYS A 694 -4.92 3.23 52.10
CA LYS A 694 -3.93 3.09 53.18
C LYS A 694 -3.40 4.44 53.64
N ILE A 695 -3.10 5.37 52.72
CA ILE A 695 -2.63 6.73 53.06
C ILE A 695 -3.74 7.50 53.75
N TYR A 696 -5.00 7.34 53.34
CA TYR A 696 -6.15 7.98 54.00
C TYR A 696 -6.39 7.44 55.41
N LYS A 697 -6.17 6.14 55.63
CA LYS A 697 -6.25 5.49 56.98
C LYS A 697 -5.07 5.83 57.88
N GLN A 698 -3.90 6.18 57.34
CA GLN A 698 -2.72 6.62 58.11
C GLN A 698 -2.77 8.09 58.51
N ASN A 699 -3.52 8.92 57.76
CA ASN A 699 -3.67 10.35 58.03
C ASN A 699 -4.92 10.68 58.88
N ARG A 700 -5.65 9.64 59.35
CA ARG A 700 -6.69 9.72 60.39
C ARG A 700 -6.18 9.16 61.73
#